data_99e52077752d08079f2be42992037dd5
#
_entry.id   99e52077752d08079f2be42992037dd5
#
_cell.length_a   1.000
_cell.length_b   1.000
_cell.length_c   1.000
_cell.angle_alpha   90.00
_cell.angle_beta   90.00
_cell.angle_gamma   90.00
#
_symmetry.space_group_name_H-M   'P 1'
#
loop_
_entity.id
_entity.type
_entity.pdbx_description
1 polymer ?
#
loop_
_entity_poly.entity_id
_entity_poly.type
_entity_poly.pdbx_seq_one_letter_code
_entity_poly.pdbx_strand_id
1 'polypeptide(L)'
;MEKDYNTLNHAFYAELLYILGLEEKKDKIVISKTKNTLAYLIKSQYNSLAEDDIISLLINYNTRLVFLRILEATMISHDGSYGGFLKIDTIKNFSVVNDLFFEVLNTPKEKRREDLPKSFSKIPYLNSSLFDKTPLEKDGNEIWRLDSRELALYPTSILKTKDKSQTTLPLLEYYLAFLQAYDFTTTPKDIQDNVKTNHDTLINSAVLGLVFEKLNGYKEGSFYTPSFITSYMCEDAINRAIITRFNAEYGWKCENLKGLEDTFKSYIGDQDKLEKFKKTFLSIRICDPAVGSGHFLVSALNYLIYMAYRLRIFGIGAEIALQNDELLIYHEGDIFQYTKPKLSDSHAQDIQHSLFHLKKSIIENCLFGVDINPNSCEITKLRLWIELLKHSYYKIEDNQITNELQTLPNIDINIKCGNSLLSNHPINSPFATSPTLDFTKELADQIQKYKSAVQRYKDSQSSKSEIIDELEGIKATLGGHLSKNHPANQSLLQNLESFVKVYGAGVFDIKTDFGRDMLMEAMNHNYYFTPTLISKEPTPMDKKGEKLLAQIKKDYEILESMKHNNAFEWRFEFPEVLDDDGNFTGFDCVIGNPPYIRQEAIKDKKSNLQKNYQVHEGKADIYVYFYERGHQILRDGGLLSYITSNKYTRAGYGKNLRTFLLKNTQILSYIDFNGVKVFDSASVDTSIMTFAKRIPQEDYAIDYLACQEKQIPKNPNFLSIPRSALSNEAFTFASGDELPLLEKIKSAGTPLKEWGDIKYGVKAGSKAFIISTAKREEILANCKDEEERERTSQIIKKMMRGANIKRYQYAWGEEWLICTFPALKLDIEDYPALKAYLESFRPRIDPIGTENGGRKKGGYKWFETQDNIAYHKNFEKEKVVWNPVNGVYYFVHIKEPMYFNNSIFMITAKDGTKLPALYIVGVMNSRLQRWLLVQMTNLIKEGDYAYGGKDKIEQLPIPKIDSANQSIADKIIALVEEILEKKKQDSATDTTKLESQINALVYTLYNLTDEEIELIEKG
;
A
#
# COMPACT_ATOMS: atom_id res chain seq x y z
N MET A 1 8.02 7.20 30.40
CA MET A 1 7.65 7.18 28.96
C MET A 1 8.02 8.52 28.39
N GLU A 2 9.11 8.57 27.58
CA GLU A 2 9.42 9.76 26.79
C GLU A 2 8.26 9.98 25.81
N LYS A 3 7.70 11.18 25.79
CA LYS A 3 6.64 11.55 24.83
C LYS A 3 7.22 11.39 23.42
N ASP A 4 6.53 10.68 22.55
CA ASP A 4 6.89 10.61 21.13
C ASP A 4 6.59 11.96 20.49
N TYR A 5 7.64 12.72 20.19
CA TYR A 5 7.56 14.07 19.58
C TYR A 5 7.24 14.03 18.08
N ASN A 6 7.18 12.87 17.49
CA ASN A 6 6.88 12.66 16.08
C ASN A 6 5.38 12.44 15.84
N THR A 7 4.52 12.99 16.71
CA THR A 7 3.06 12.93 16.57
C THR A 7 2.51 14.19 15.90
N LEU A 8 1.38 14.05 15.23
CA LEU A 8 0.72 15.17 14.56
C LEU A 8 0.40 16.31 15.55
N ASN A 9 0.85 17.52 15.25
CA ASN A 9 0.39 18.70 15.95
C ASN A 9 -1.02 19.08 15.48
N HIS A 10 -2.03 18.67 16.25
CA HIS A 10 -3.44 18.87 15.89
C HIS A 10 -3.84 20.35 15.81
N ALA A 11 -3.28 21.22 16.67
CA ALA A 11 -3.60 22.63 16.66
C ALA A 11 -3.07 23.31 15.39
N PHE A 12 -1.80 23.04 15.04
CA PHE A 12 -1.20 23.52 13.80
C PHE A 12 -1.98 23.03 12.58
N TYR A 13 -2.27 21.73 12.52
CA TYR A 13 -2.97 21.13 11.39
C TYR A 13 -4.38 21.70 11.20
N ALA A 14 -5.16 21.85 12.26
CA ALA A 14 -6.52 22.36 12.19
C ALA A 14 -6.57 23.82 11.73
N GLU A 15 -5.66 24.67 12.26
CA GLU A 15 -5.58 26.08 11.88
C GLU A 15 -5.06 26.24 10.44
N LEU A 16 -4.09 25.42 10.02
CA LEU A 16 -3.61 25.37 8.63
C LEU A 16 -4.74 25.03 7.65
N LEU A 17 -5.51 23.97 7.92
CA LEU A 17 -6.67 23.61 7.11
C LEU A 17 -7.65 24.79 6.98
N TYR A 18 -7.92 25.47 8.09
CA TYR A 18 -8.82 26.63 8.11
C TYR A 18 -8.32 27.76 7.22
N ILE A 19 -7.04 28.13 7.30
CA ILE A 19 -6.43 29.20 6.47
C ILE A 19 -6.49 28.81 4.99
N LEU A 20 -6.16 27.56 4.67
CA LEU A 20 -6.23 27.02 3.32
C LEU A 20 -7.67 26.94 2.79
N GLY A 21 -8.68 26.87 3.66
CA GLY A 21 -10.08 26.66 3.31
C GLY A 21 -10.41 25.22 3.01
N LEU A 22 -9.79 24.31 3.73
CA LEU A 22 -9.97 22.87 3.61
C LEU A 22 -10.62 22.31 4.90
N GLU A 23 -11.28 21.19 4.79
CA GLU A 23 -11.82 20.43 5.93
C GLU A 23 -11.70 18.92 5.71
N GLU A 24 -11.50 18.17 6.78
CA GLU A 24 -11.43 16.70 6.75
C GLU A 24 -12.84 16.13 6.95
N LYS A 25 -13.35 15.35 5.97
CA LYS A 25 -14.65 14.66 6.05
C LYS A 25 -14.48 13.18 5.70
N LYS A 26 -14.70 12.28 6.65
CA LYS A 26 -14.63 10.82 6.44
C LYS A 26 -13.32 10.41 5.74
N ASP A 27 -12.21 10.86 6.27
CA ASP A 27 -10.84 10.60 5.77
C ASP A 27 -10.54 11.19 4.37
N LYS A 28 -11.32 12.19 3.93
CA LYS A 28 -11.07 12.94 2.69
C LYS A 28 -10.93 14.42 2.96
N ILE A 29 -9.99 15.06 2.28
CA ILE A 29 -9.87 16.51 2.28
C ILE A 29 -10.83 17.08 1.23
N VAL A 30 -11.64 18.03 1.65
CA VAL A 30 -12.62 18.73 0.80
C VAL A 30 -12.54 20.24 1.02
N ILE A 31 -13.02 21.03 0.07
CA ILE A 31 -13.07 22.47 0.20
C ILE A 31 -14.15 22.86 1.21
N SER A 32 -13.78 23.68 2.20
CA SER A 32 -14.69 24.20 3.21
C SER A 32 -15.61 25.30 2.63
N LYS A 33 -16.71 25.57 3.33
CA LYS A 33 -17.64 26.68 2.98
C LYS A 33 -17.21 28.03 3.56
N THR A 34 -16.08 28.11 4.24
CA THR A 34 -15.61 29.33 4.89
C THR A 34 -15.15 30.35 3.84
N LYS A 35 -15.73 31.57 3.91
CA LYS A 35 -15.40 32.67 2.99
C LYS A 35 -14.03 33.26 3.31
N ASN A 36 -13.43 33.90 2.29
CA ASN A 36 -12.16 34.61 2.38
C ASN A 36 -10.93 33.73 2.72
N THR A 37 -11.07 32.42 2.74
CA THR A 37 -9.95 31.47 2.80
C THR A 37 -9.27 31.36 1.43
N LEU A 38 -8.08 30.76 1.38
CA LEU A 38 -7.32 30.67 0.13
C LEU A 38 -8.10 29.88 -0.94
N ALA A 39 -8.71 28.73 -0.59
CA ALA A 39 -9.56 27.95 -1.49
C ALA A 39 -10.75 28.75 -2.04
N TYR A 40 -11.40 29.53 -1.16
CA TYR A 40 -12.51 30.38 -1.54
C TYR A 40 -12.09 31.45 -2.56
N LEU A 41 -10.95 32.10 -2.37
CA LEU A 41 -10.42 33.12 -3.27
C LEU A 41 -10.03 32.50 -4.63
N ILE A 42 -9.34 31.35 -4.64
CA ILE A 42 -9.00 30.62 -5.87
C ILE A 42 -10.27 30.26 -6.65
N LYS A 43 -11.26 29.65 -5.98
CA LYS A 43 -12.54 29.27 -6.61
C LYS A 43 -13.33 30.48 -7.15
N SER A 44 -13.23 31.62 -6.47
CA SER A 44 -13.87 32.87 -6.91
C SER A 44 -13.17 33.49 -8.12
N GLN A 45 -11.85 33.34 -8.23
CA GLN A 45 -11.05 33.88 -9.34
C GLN A 45 -11.09 32.96 -10.56
N TYR A 46 -11.09 31.64 -10.35
CA TYR A 46 -10.98 30.61 -11.38
C TYR A 46 -12.17 29.66 -11.31
N ASN A 47 -13.36 30.14 -11.75
CA ASN A 47 -14.61 29.41 -11.61
C ASN A 47 -14.68 28.06 -12.37
N SER A 48 -13.82 27.86 -13.36
CA SER A 48 -13.77 26.64 -14.20
C SER A 48 -12.90 25.53 -13.62
N LEU A 49 -12.11 25.78 -12.56
CA LEU A 49 -11.24 24.77 -11.98
C LEU A 49 -12.04 23.69 -11.23
N ALA A 50 -11.66 22.44 -11.42
CA ALA A 50 -12.16 21.33 -10.61
C ALA A 50 -11.68 21.45 -9.15
N GLU A 51 -12.44 20.90 -8.21
CA GLU A 51 -12.06 20.94 -6.79
C GLU A 51 -10.73 20.26 -6.51
N ASP A 52 -10.40 19.18 -7.22
CA ASP A 52 -9.12 18.47 -7.08
C ASP A 52 -7.94 19.34 -7.56
N ASP A 53 -8.12 20.13 -8.61
CA ASP A 53 -7.10 21.07 -9.11
C ASP A 53 -6.85 22.21 -8.12
N ILE A 54 -7.91 22.75 -7.51
CA ILE A 54 -7.81 23.76 -6.44
C ILE A 54 -7.03 23.20 -5.26
N ILE A 55 -7.34 21.97 -4.81
CA ILE A 55 -6.63 21.30 -3.72
C ILE A 55 -5.15 21.11 -4.08
N SER A 56 -4.84 20.71 -5.31
CA SER A 56 -3.46 20.53 -5.77
C SER A 56 -2.68 21.86 -5.74
N LEU A 57 -3.27 22.96 -6.23
CA LEU A 57 -2.66 24.29 -6.15
C LEU A 57 -2.40 24.72 -4.70
N LEU A 58 -3.36 24.46 -3.79
CA LEU A 58 -3.23 24.78 -2.37
C LEU A 58 -2.10 24.00 -1.71
N ILE A 59 -2.01 22.69 -1.99
CA ILE A 59 -0.95 21.83 -1.44
C ILE A 59 0.41 22.31 -1.91
N ASN A 60 0.59 22.57 -3.20
CA ASN A 60 1.86 23.06 -3.75
C ASN A 60 2.26 24.42 -3.18
N TYR A 61 1.32 25.36 -3.09
CA TYR A 61 1.58 26.69 -2.52
C TYR A 61 1.96 26.60 -1.05
N ASN A 62 1.22 25.81 -0.26
CA ASN A 62 1.54 25.57 1.14
C ASN A 62 2.91 24.92 1.32
N THR A 63 3.23 23.92 0.49
CA THR A 63 4.53 23.22 0.53
C THR A 63 5.68 24.18 0.32
N ARG A 64 5.56 25.09 -0.65
CA ARG A 64 6.56 26.15 -0.91
C ARG A 64 6.70 27.11 0.28
N LEU A 65 5.61 27.60 0.84
CA LEU A 65 5.66 28.52 1.99
C LEU A 65 6.23 27.87 3.25
N VAL A 66 5.85 26.63 3.53
CA VAL A 66 6.40 25.88 4.68
C VAL A 66 7.91 25.65 4.51
N PHE A 67 8.35 25.29 3.31
CA PHE A 67 9.79 25.17 3.03
C PHE A 67 10.53 26.50 3.24
N LEU A 68 9.97 27.61 2.78
CA LEU A 68 10.55 28.94 3.01
C LEU A 68 10.67 29.29 4.50
N ARG A 69 9.67 28.87 5.29
CA ARG A 69 9.71 29.07 6.74
C ARG A 69 10.82 28.26 7.40
N ILE A 70 11.06 27.03 6.93
CA ILE A 70 12.16 26.18 7.40
C ILE A 70 13.50 26.78 6.98
N LEU A 71 13.64 27.22 5.74
CA LEU A 71 14.83 27.89 5.24
C LEU A 71 15.15 29.12 6.08
N GLU A 72 14.16 29.96 6.34
CA GLU A 72 14.30 31.15 7.19
C GLU A 72 14.74 30.78 8.61
N ALA A 73 14.11 29.79 9.22
CA ALA A 73 14.46 29.30 10.55
C ALA A 73 15.90 28.78 10.61
N THR A 74 16.33 28.04 9.58
CA THR A 74 17.72 27.57 9.46
C THR A 74 18.71 28.71 9.33
N MET A 75 18.41 29.71 8.48
CA MET A 75 19.26 30.89 8.32
C MET A 75 19.38 31.70 9.63
N ILE A 76 18.29 31.83 10.39
CA ILE A 76 18.29 32.50 11.70
C ILE A 76 19.10 31.68 12.71
N SER A 77 18.95 30.35 12.74
CA SER A 77 19.72 29.49 13.64
C SER A 77 21.22 29.51 13.33
N HIS A 78 21.58 29.54 12.04
CA HIS A 78 22.99 29.60 11.61
C HIS A 78 23.63 30.98 11.78
N ASP A 79 22.86 32.06 11.63
CA ASP A 79 23.33 33.45 11.80
C ASP A 79 22.32 34.24 12.64
N GLY A 80 22.54 34.33 13.95
CA GLY A 80 21.65 35.01 14.88
C GLY A 80 21.43 36.50 14.58
N SER A 81 22.26 37.09 13.69
CA SER A 81 22.09 38.46 13.22
C SER A 81 21.09 38.60 12.07
N TYR A 82 20.59 37.47 11.51
CA TYR A 82 19.65 37.45 10.38
C TYR A 82 18.23 37.78 10.84
N GLY A 83 17.65 38.86 10.34
CA GLY A 83 16.35 39.35 10.78
C GLY A 83 15.11 38.59 10.18
N GLY A 84 15.31 37.59 9.32
CA GLY A 84 14.26 36.90 8.60
C GLY A 84 13.68 37.69 7.41
N PHE A 85 12.93 37.02 6.55
CA PHE A 85 12.35 37.62 5.33
C PHE A 85 10.87 37.32 5.15
N LEU A 86 10.32 36.27 5.82
CA LEU A 86 8.95 35.84 5.66
C LEU A 86 8.00 36.63 6.59
N LYS A 87 7.97 37.95 6.44
CA LYS A 87 7.21 38.88 7.27
C LYS A 87 6.34 39.79 6.41
N ILE A 88 5.20 40.25 6.95
CA ILE A 88 4.27 41.13 6.21
C ILE A 88 4.92 42.49 5.82
N ASP A 89 5.85 42.99 6.60
CA ASP A 89 6.59 44.19 6.27
C ASP A 89 7.44 44.06 4.99
N THR A 90 7.88 42.85 4.70
CA THR A 90 8.65 42.49 3.51
C THR A 90 7.73 41.95 2.39
N ILE A 91 6.78 41.10 2.73
CA ILE A 91 5.87 40.45 1.81
C ILE A 91 4.47 41.04 1.91
N LYS A 92 4.22 42.11 1.16
CA LYS A 92 3.00 42.91 1.28
C LYS A 92 1.77 42.32 0.59
N ASN A 93 1.95 41.45 -0.39
CA ASN A 93 0.87 40.84 -1.17
C ASN A 93 1.34 39.51 -1.81
N PHE A 94 0.42 38.78 -2.42
CA PHE A 94 0.69 37.50 -3.09
C PHE A 94 1.65 37.62 -4.28
N SER A 95 1.76 38.82 -4.93
CA SER A 95 2.72 39.02 -6.01
C SER A 95 4.16 38.96 -5.51
N VAL A 96 4.45 39.50 -4.33
CA VAL A 96 5.80 39.45 -3.73
C VAL A 96 6.16 38.01 -3.33
N VAL A 97 5.18 37.20 -2.94
CA VAL A 97 5.41 35.75 -2.72
C VAL A 97 5.76 35.06 -4.02
N ASN A 98 5.06 35.38 -5.11
CA ASN A 98 5.35 34.86 -6.44
C ASN A 98 6.77 35.23 -6.92
N ASP A 99 7.17 36.50 -6.74
CA ASP A 99 8.53 36.95 -7.03
C ASP A 99 9.55 36.14 -6.21
N LEU A 100 9.26 35.88 -4.93
CA LEU A 100 10.14 35.10 -4.08
C LEU A 100 10.29 33.64 -4.61
N PHE A 101 9.21 33.03 -5.06
CA PHE A 101 9.27 31.65 -5.62
C PHE A 101 10.04 31.61 -6.93
N PHE A 102 9.69 32.43 -7.90
CA PHE A 102 10.15 32.29 -9.27
C PHE A 102 11.32 33.18 -9.65
N GLU A 103 11.41 34.38 -9.06
CA GLU A 103 12.46 35.37 -9.40
C GLU A 103 13.63 35.34 -8.43
N VAL A 104 13.45 34.80 -7.20
CA VAL A 104 14.52 34.73 -6.21
C VAL A 104 15.05 33.32 -6.09
N LEU A 105 14.18 32.35 -5.80
CA LEU A 105 14.60 30.99 -5.49
C LEU A 105 14.94 30.18 -6.74
N ASN A 106 14.23 30.42 -7.84
CA ASN A 106 14.45 29.72 -9.11
C ASN A 106 15.33 30.50 -10.10
N THR A 107 15.89 31.61 -9.69
CA THR A 107 16.75 32.46 -10.55
C THR A 107 18.11 32.69 -9.89
N PRO A 108 19.24 32.38 -10.60
CA PRO A 108 20.59 32.66 -10.13
C PRO A 108 20.74 34.13 -9.76
N LYS A 109 21.55 34.45 -8.72
CA LYS A 109 21.66 35.80 -8.17
C LYS A 109 22.03 36.86 -9.21
N GLU A 110 22.88 36.48 -10.15
CA GLU A 110 23.39 37.38 -11.20
C GLU A 110 22.33 37.74 -12.25
N LYS A 111 21.23 36.97 -12.26
CA LYS A 111 20.11 37.18 -13.21
C LYS A 111 18.85 37.72 -12.52
N ARG A 112 18.90 37.99 -11.20
CA ARG A 112 17.75 38.53 -10.46
C ARG A 112 17.48 39.97 -10.84
N ARG A 113 16.18 40.36 -10.82
CA ARG A 113 15.77 41.75 -11.05
C ARG A 113 16.26 42.68 -9.92
N GLU A 114 16.62 43.94 -10.25
CA GLU A 114 17.12 44.92 -9.29
C GLU A 114 16.05 45.50 -8.35
N ASP A 115 14.77 45.42 -8.73
CA ASP A 115 13.64 45.98 -7.98
C ASP A 115 13.13 45.08 -6.85
N LEU A 116 13.75 43.93 -6.63
CA LEU A 116 13.38 43.01 -5.58
C LEU A 116 13.71 43.55 -4.18
N PRO A 117 12.97 43.16 -3.12
CA PRO A 117 13.27 43.59 -1.75
C PRO A 117 14.71 43.25 -1.36
N LYS A 118 15.42 44.23 -0.76
CA LYS A 118 16.82 44.06 -0.33
C LYS A 118 17.04 42.87 0.63
N SER A 119 16.03 42.52 1.42
CA SER A 119 16.06 41.36 2.32
C SER A 119 16.21 40.03 1.57
N PHE A 120 15.84 40.00 0.30
CA PHE A 120 15.92 38.79 -0.55
C PHE A 120 17.34 38.55 -1.09
N SER A 121 18.25 39.52 -1.02
CA SER A 121 19.63 39.38 -1.53
C SER A 121 20.42 38.25 -0.86
N LYS A 122 20.11 37.94 0.40
CA LYS A 122 20.78 36.89 1.18
C LYS A 122 20.17 35.47 0.95
N ILE A 123 18.98 35.40 0.34
CA ILE A 123 18.31 34.13 0.08
C ILE A 123 19.09 33.37 -1.01
N PRO A 124 19.44 32.09 -0.79
CA PRO A 124 20.18 31.30 -1.77
C PRO A 124 19.33 31.02 -3.03
N TYR A 125 20.02 30.78 -4.14
CA TYR A 125 19.40 30.17 -5.30
C TYR A 125 19.18 28.68 -5.02
N LEU A 126 17.96 28.21 -5.26
CA LEU A 126 17.58 26.81 -5.12
C LEU A 126 17.26 26.27 -6.50
N ASN A 127 18.15 25.51 -7.06
CA ASN A 127 17.92 24.84 -8.34
C ASN A 127 17.00 23.61 -8.16
N SER A 128 15.73 23.87 -7.81
CA SER A 128 14.78 22.84 -7.36
C SER A 128 13.47 22.91 -8.13
N SER A 129 12.91 21.76 -8.55
CA SER A 129 11.61 21.66 -9.18
C SER A 129 10.46 22.14 -8.29
N LEU A 130 10.65 22.20 -6.96
CA LEU A 130 9.64 22.71 -6.04
C LEU A 130 9.19 24.13 -6.41
N PHE A 131 10.10 24.94 -6.99
CA PHE A 131 9.85 26.30 -7.43
C PHE A 131 9.67 26.43 -8.95
N ASP A 132 9.46 25.35 -9.68
CA ASP A 132 8.98 25.41 -11.06
C ASP A 132 7.48 25.64 -11.07
N LYS A 133 6.98 26.36 -12.10
CA LYS A 133 5.54 26.48 -12.30
C LYS A 133 4.94 25.11 -12.64
N THR A 134 3.90 24.74 -11.89
CA THR A 134 3.11 23.54 -12.20
C THR A 134 2.37 23.69 -13.53
N PRO A 135 1.86 22.60 -14.15
CA PRO A 135 1.03 22.71 -15.34
C PRO A 135 -0.17 23.67 -15.15
N LEU A 136 -0.87 23.59 -14.01
CA LEU A 136 -1.98 24.49 -13.70
C LEU A 136 -1.57 25.97 -13.64
N GLU A 137 -0.39 26.27 -13.09
CA GLU A 137 0.15 27.63 -13.03
C GLU A 137 0.60 28.11 -14.42
N LYS A 138 1.15 27.22 -15.27
CA LYS A 138 1.49 27.53 -16.67
C LYS A 138 0.24 27.86 -17.50
N ASP A 139 -0.90 27.20 -17.20
CA ASP A 139 -2.20 27.47 -17.81
C ASP A 139 -2.87 28.77 -17.30
N GLY A 140 -2.16 29.55 -16.47
CA GLY A 140 -2.61 30.85 -16.00
C GLY A 140 -3.39 30.85 -14.69
N ASN A 141 -3.47 29.72 -13.99
CA ASN A 141 -4.14 29.62 -12.69
C ASN A 141 -3.16 29.95 -11.55
N GLU A 142 -2.80 31.23 -11.42
CA GLU A 142 -1.74 31.71 -10.54
C GLU A 142 -2.29 32.40 -9.29
N ILE A 143 -1.77 32.03 -8.11
CA ILE A 143 -2.22 32.54 -6.80
C ILE A 143 -1.84 34.03 -6.60
N TRP A 144 -0.80 34.54 -7.27
CA TRP A 144 -0.36 35.93 -7.13
C TRP A 144 -1.42 36.99 -7.51
N ARG A 145 -2.43 36.59 -8.29
CA ARG A 145 -3.55 37.45 -8.73
C ARG A 145 -4.62 37.63 -7.67
N LEU A 146 -4.51 36.96 -6.53
CA LEU A 146 -5.50 37.03 -5.47
C LEU A 146 -5.33 38.27 -4.61
N ASP A 147 -6.45 38.88 -4.21
CA ASP A 147 -6.50 39.96 -3.23
C ASP A 147 -6.63 39.35 -1.82
N SER A 148 -5.76 39.83 -0.91
CA SER A 148 -5.86 39.44 0.50
C SER A 148 -7.10 40.08 1.13
N ARG A 149 -8.03 39.24 1.63
CA ARG A 149 -9.26 39.68 2.29
C ARG A 149 -9.22 39.33 3.78
N GLU A 150 -9.98 40.07 4.57
CA GLU A 150 -10.10 39.83 6.01
C GLU A 150 -10.65 38.45 6.29
N LEU A 151 -9.92 37.68 7.06
CA LEU A 151 -10.32 36.34 7.56
C LEU A 151 -10.35 36.37 9.09
N ALA A 152 -11.42 35.85 9.68
CA ALA A 152 -11.52 35.71 11.14
C ALA A 152 -10.45 34.72 11.65
N LEU A 153 -9.82 35.07 12.79
CA LEU A 153 -8.87 34.14 13.40
C LEU A 153 -9.58 32.86 13.86
N TYR A 154 -8.91 31.73 13.67
CA TYR A 154 -9.41 30.43 14.11
C TYR A 154 -9.77 30.46 15.61
N PRO A 155 -10.84 29.78 16.06
CA PRO A 155 -11.31 29.86 17.45
C PRO A 155 -10.22 29.65 18.51
N THR A 156 -9.33 28.69 18.27
CA THR A 156 -8.20 28.32 19.14
C THR A 156 -6.86 28.74 18.58
N SER A 157 -6.81 29.78 17.75
CA SER A 157 -5.58 30.27 17.14
C SER A 157 -4.53 30.66 18.18
N ILE A 158 -3.29 30.26 17.95
CA ILE A 158 -2.14 30.64 18.77
C ILE A 158 -1.92 32.18 18.77
N LEU A 159 -2.39 32.88 17.76
CA LEU A 159 -2.27 34.36 17.66
C LEU A 159 -3.18 35.06 18.67
N LYS A 160 -4.34 34.49 19.01
CA LYS A 160 -5.26 35.04 20.02
C LYS A 160 -4.70 35.00 21.45
N THR A 161 -3.73 34.15 21.71
CA THR A 161 -3.09 34.07 23.03
C THR A 161 -2.13 35.23 23.24
N LYS A 162 -1.64 35.81 22.14
CA LYS A 162 -0.69 36.98 22.15
C LYS A 162 -1.41 38.31 22.20
N ASP A 163 -2.54 38.43 21.47
CA ASP A 163 -3.38 39.64 21.47
C ASP A 163 -4.87 39.23 21.42
N LYS A 164 -5.55 39.40 22.57
CA LYS A 164 -6.99 39.06 22.72
C LYS A 164 -7.92 40.02 22.01
N SER A 165 -7.43 41.23 21.60
CA SER A 165 -8.24 42.23 20.92
C SER A 165 -8.37 41.95 19.41
N GLN A 166 -7.45 41.22 18.81
CA GLN A 166 -7.40 40.94 17.38
C GLN A 166 -8.34 39.79 17.02
N THR A 167 -9.34 40.08 16.19
CA THR A 167 -10.37 39.09 15.78
C THR A 167 -10.28 38.68 14.32
N THR A 168 -9.69 39.52 13.45
CA THR A 168 -9.51 39.31 12.02
C THR A 168 -8.14 39.79 11.58
N LEU A 169 -7.63 39.23 10.48
CA LEU A 169 -6.44 39.65 9.75
C LEU A 169 -6.65 39.47 8.25
N PRO A 170 -5.98 40.30 7.39
CA PRO A 170 -5.87 39.98 5.97
C PRO A 170 -5.27 38.59 5.79
N LEU A 171 -5.81 37.77 4.88
CA LEU A 171 -5.48 36.35 4.72
C LEU A 171 -3.96 36.09 4.64
N LEU A 172 -3.22 36.85 3.83
CA LEU A 172 -1.78 36.65 3.68
C LEU A 172 -1.04 37.01 4.98
N GLU A 173 -1.42 38.09 5.64
CA GLU A 173 -0.85 38.49 6.93
C GLU A 173 -1.12 37.42 7.98
N TYR A 174 -2.36 36.89 8.02
CA TYR A 174 -2.72 35.82 8.91
C TYR A 174 -1.85 34.57 8.68
N TYR A 175 -1.67 34.18 7.41
CA TYR A 175 -0.89 33.00 7.07
C TYR A 175 0.59 33.16 7.47
N LEU A 176 1.20 34.29 7.18
CA LEU A 176 2.59 34.58 7.57
C LEU A 176 2.75 34.63 9.10
N ALA A 177 1.84 35.34 9.81
CA ALA A 177 1.86 35.40 11.26
C ALA A 177 1.65 34.03 11.92
N PHE A 178 0.77 33.19 11.37
CA PHE A 178 0.57 31.82 11.79
C PHE A 178 1.86 31.01 11.67
N LEU A 179 2.53 31.03 10.52
CA LEU A 179 3.80 30.31 10.34
C LEU A 179 4.90 30.83 11.28
N GLN A 180 4.94 32.15 11.55
CA GLN A 180 5.90 32.75 12.48
C GLN A 180 5.61 32.44 13.95
N ALA A 181 4.37 32.05 14.28
CA ALA A 181 3.99 31.73 15.64
C ALA A 181 4.47 30.36 16.10
N TYR A 182 4.77 29.47 15.14
CA TYR A 182 5.31 28.14 15.39
C TYR A 182 6.83 28.10 15.19
N ASP A 183 7.45 27.18 15.91
CA ASP A 183 8.88 27.00 15.90
C ASP A 183 9.27 25.86 14.95
N PHE A 184 9.83 26.24 13.80
CA PHE A 184 10.29 25.32 12.77
C PHE A 184 11.76 24.99 13.00
N THR A 185 12.03 24.02 13.85
CA THR A 185 13.40 23.63 14.16
C THR A 185 13.94 22.61 13.19
N THR A 186 15.20 22.76 12.86
CA THR A 186 15.91 21.85 11.94
C THR A 186 17.03 21.08 12.64
N THR A 187 17.47 21.48 13.82
CA THR A 187 18.59 20.84 14.50
C THR A 187 18.16 20.05 15.74
N PRO A 188 18.84 18.95 16.08
CA PRO A 188 18.54 18.14 17.27
C PRO A 188 18.68 18.94 18.59
N LYS A 189 19.57 19.93 18.64
CA LYS A 189 19.74 20.77 19.83
C LYS A 189 18.56 21.70 20.02
N ASP A 190 18.09 22.35 18.95
CA ASP A 190 16.88 23.17 19.00
C ASP A 190 15.67 22.33 19.45
N ILE A 191 15.56 21.10 18.95
CA ILE A 191 14.52 20.16 19.41
C ILE A 191 14.64 19.88 20.91
N GLN A 192 15.85 19.60 21.42
CA GLN A 192 16.04 19.34 22.86
C GLN A 192 15.76 20.56 23.74
N ASP A 193 16.16 21.75 23.32
CA ASP A 193 15.96 22.97 24.07
C ASP A 193 14.48 23.39 24.09
N ASN A 194 13.77 23.22 22.98
CA ASN A 194 12.34 23.50 22.85
C ASN A 194 11.46 22.44 23.57
N VAL A 195 11.89 21.18 23.57
CA VAL A 195 11.25 20.11 24.32
C VAL A 195 11.21 20.41 25.83
N LYS A 196 12.21 21.10 26.34
CA LYS A 196 12.26 21.54 27.76
C LYS A 196 11.34 22.74 28.05
N THR A 197 10.96 23.51 27.04
CA THR A 197 10.26 24.80 27.25
C THR A 197 8.84 24.85 26.72
N ASN A 198 8.51 24.31 25.58
CA ASN A 198 7.14 24.39 25.02
C ASN A 198 6.90 23.41 23.86
N HIS A 199 6.33 22.26 24.15
CA HIS A 199 6.07 21.19 23.17
C HIS A 199 5.01 21.50 22.12
N ASP A 200 4.10 22.46 22.41
CA ASP A 200 2.89 22.66 21.61
C ASP A 200 3.15 23.51 20.35
N THR A 201 4.30 24.17 20.28
CA THR A 201 4.67 25.03 19.14
C THR A 201 5.72 24.44 18.21
N LEU A 202 6.29 23.27 18.55
CA LEU A 202 7.37 22.66 17.78
C LEU A 202 6.85 21.98 16.50
N ILE A 203 7.44 22.32 15.37
CA ILE A 203 7.18 21.70 14.06
C ILE A 203 8.49 21.19 13.46
N ASN A 204 8.75 19.90 13.63
CA ASN A 204 9.91 19.23 13.04
C ASN A 204 9.59 18.54 11.69
N SER A 205 10.61 17.97 11.04
CA SER A 205 10.49 17.28 9.75
C SER A 205 9.47 16.12 9.77
N ALA A 206 9.38 15.36 10.88
CA ALA A 206 8.44 14.24 11.01
C ALA A 206 6.99 14.75 11.14
N VAL A 207 6.76 15.79 11.96
CA VAL A 207 5.44 16.44 12.09
C VAL A 207 4.96 16.98 10.74
N LEU A 208 5.85 17.61 9.98
CA LEU A 208 5.54 18.10 8.63
C LEU A 208 5.19 16.96 7.68
N GLY A 209 5.91 15.84 7.73
CA GLY A 209 5.58 14.64 6.96
C GLY A 209 4.14 14.18 7.21
N LEU A 210 3.72 14.12 8.48
CA LEU A 210 2.35 13.79 8.88
C LEU A 210 1.31 14.80 8.38
N VAL A 211 1.61 16.10 8.48
CA VAL A 211 0.73 17.17 7.99
C VAL A 211 0.52 17.07 6.48
N PHE A 212 1.59 16.88 5.72
CA PHE A 212 1.53 16.79 4.27
C PHE A 212 0.82 15.51 3.81
N GLU A 213 1.05 14.39 4.49
CA GLU A 213 0.36 13.14 4.16
C GLU A 213 -1.14 13.24 4.40
N LYS A 214 -1.56 13.85 5.50
CA LYS A 214 -2.97 14.11 5.75
C LYS A 214 -3.58 15.09 4.75
N LEU A 215 -2.84 16.12 4.32
CA LEU A 215 -3.29 17.06 3.28
C LEU A 215 -3.50 16.38 1.92
N ASN A 216 -2.66 15.41 1.57
CA ASN A 216 -2.84 14.60 0.35
C ASN A 216 -4.08 13.71 0.40
N GLY A 217 -4.60 13.43 1.61
CA GLY A 217 -5.76 12.59 1.85
C GLY A 217 -5.50 11.10 1.59
N TYR A 218 -6.34 10.26 2.18
CA TYR A 218 -6.26 8.78 2.03
C TYR A 218 -6.86 8.27 0.71
N LYS A 219 -6.85 9.09 -0.36
CA LYS A 219 -7.52 8.75 -1.63
C LYS A 219 -7.01 7.44 -2.25
N GLU A 220 -5.78 7.02 -1.94
CA GLU A 220 -5.07 5.96 -2.63
C GLU A 220 -4.64 4.80 -1.72
N GLY A 221 -5.24 4.66 -0.53
CA GLY A 221 -4.94 3.53 0.39
C GLY A 221 -3.56 3.59 1.04
N SER A 222 -2.93 4.77 1.07
CA SER A 222 -1.67 5.01 1.76
C SER A 222 -1.89 5.26 3.24
N PHE A 223 -0.99 4.74 4.09
CA PHE A 223 -1.00 4.92 5.54
C PHE A 223 0.37 5.35 6.01
N TYR A 224 0.40 6.36 6.88
CA TYR A 224 1.65 6.79 7.51
C TYR A 224 2.28 5.64 8.30
N THR A 225 3.53 5.34 7.98
CA THR A 225 4.28 4.29 8.67
C THR A 225 4.99 4.89 9.87
N PRO A 226 4.71 4.43 11.09
CA PRO A 226 5.39 4.96 12.30
C PRO A 226 6.91 4.80 12.24
N SER A 227 7.63 5.75 12.84
CA SER A 227 9.11 5.80 12.80
C SER A 227 9.78 4.56 13.38
N PHE A 228 9.20 3.91 14.40
CA PHE A 228 9.75 2.67 14.94
C PHE A 228 9.75 1.50 13.94
N ILE A 229 8.81 1.51 12.97
CA ILE A 229 8.75 0.54 11.86
C ILE A 229 9.79 0.88 10.80
N THR A 230 9.82 2.15 10.35
CA THR A 230 10.76 2.57 9.30
C THR A 230 12.19 2.42 9.75
N SER A 231 12.51 2.79 10.98
CA SER A 231 13.84 2.59 11.58
C SER A 231 14.25 1.11 11.59
N TYR A 232 13.38 0.24 12.12
CA TYR A 232 13.67 -1.19 12.17
C TYR A 232 13.86 -1.79 10.78
N MET A 233 12.95 -1.50 9.84
CA MET A 233 13.02 -2.06 8.49
C MET A 233 14.25 -1.56 7.75
N CYS A 234 14.60 -0.28 7.90
CA CYS A 234 15.82 0.29 7.31
C CYS A 234 17.07 -0.35 7.93
N GLU A 235 17.12 -0.47 9.25
CA GLU A 235 18.25 -1.10 9.93
C GLU A 235 18.47 -2.54 9.45
N ASP A 236 17.46 -3.40 9.49
CA ASP A 236 17.58 -4.81 9.08
C ASP A 236 17.92 -4.94 7.59
N ALA A 237 17.15 -4.31 6.71
CA ALA A 237 17.31 -4.48 5.27
C ALA A 237 18.62 -3.85 4.74
N ILE A 238 18.99 -2.66 5.21
CA ILE A 238 20.19 -1.96 4.74
C ILE A 238 21.46 -2.65 5.25
N ASN A 239 21.49 -3.12 6.51
CA ASN A 239 22.62 -3.91 7.02
C ASN A 239 22.87 -5.14 6.15
N ARG A 240 21.82 -5.91 5.88
CA ARG A 240 21.93 -7.10 5.02
C ARG A 240 22.36 -6.73 3.60
N ALA A 241 21.86 -5.61 3.04
CA ALA A 241 22.26 -5.15 1.71
C ALA A 241 23.73 -4.74 1.65
N ILE A 242 24.23 -3.99 2.63
CA ILE A 242 25.63 -3.59 2.74
C ILE A 242 26.53 -4.84 2.84
N ILE A 243 26.22 -5.76 3.77
CA ILE A 243 26.97 -7.00 3.96
C ILE A 243 27.03 -7.81 2.65
N THR A 244 25.87 -7.99 2.01
CA THR A 244 25.75 -8.74 0.75
C THR A 244 26.58 -8.08 -0.35
N ARG A 245 26.54 -6.75 -0.45
CA ARG A 245 27.26 -5.99 -1.49
C ARG A 245 28.76 -6.10 -1.31
N PHE A 246 29.27 -5.88 -0.09
CA PHE A 246 30.69 -5.95 0.19
C PHE A 246 31.24 -7.38 0.11
N ASN A 247 30.47 -8.38 0.59
CA ASN A 247 30.85 -9.79 0.41
C ASN A 247 30.97 -10.17 -1.08
N ALA A 248 30.04 -9.74 -1.92
CA ALA A 248 30.07 -10.03 -3.34
C ALA A 248 31.22 -9.32 -4.06
N GLU A 249 31.48 -8.05 -3.73
CA GLU A 249 32.50 -7.23 -4.41
C GLU A 249 33.92 -7.62 -4.05
N TYR A 250 34.15 -7.96 -2.77
CA TYR A 250 35.51 -8.19 -2.23
C TYR A 250 35.78 -9.64 -1.84
N GLY A 251 34.83 -10.55 -2.08
CA GLY A 251 34.97 -11.96 -1.71
C GLY A 251 35.00 -12.21 -0.18
N TRP A 252 34.46 -11.25 0.60
CA TRP A 252 34.37 -11.40 2.06
C TRP A 252 33.27 -12.38 2.44
N LYS A 253 33.35 -12.89 3.68
CA LYS A 253 32.37 -13.83 4.26
C LYS A 253 31.81 -13.30 5.58
N CYS A 254 31.50 -12.01 5.63
CA CYS A 254 30.91 -11.40 6.82
C CYS A 254 29.44 -11.89 6.95
N GLU A 255 29.13 -12.49 8.09
CA GLU A 255 27.78 -13.01 8.38
C GLU A 255 26.87 -11.95 9.01
N ASN A 256 27.49 -10.97 9.70
CA ASN A 256 26.77 -9.94 10.42
C ASN A 256 27.53 -8.60 10.40
N LEU A 257 26.88 -7.55 10.92
CA LEU A 257 27.45 -6.21 10.92
C LEU A 257 28.78 -6.12 11.69
N LYS A 258 28.90 -6.82 12.83
CA LYS A 258 30.14 -6.81 13.62
C LYS A 258 31.31 -7.39 12.82
N GLY A 259 31.12 -8.51 12.14
CA GLY A 259 32.11 -9.10 11.26
C GLY A 259 32.53 -8.16 10.13
N LEU A 260 31.58 -7.40 9.59
CA LEU A 260 31.85 -6.38 8.58
C LEU A 260 32.67 -5.22 9.17
N GLU A 261 32.30 -4.67 10.34
CA GLU A 261 33.04 -3.61 11.03
C GLU A 261 34.46 -4.02 11.34
N ASP A 262 34.65 -5.24 11.84
CA ASP A 262 35.98 -5.75 12.17
C ASP A 262 36.85 -5.93 10.92
N THR A 263 36.24 -6.30 9.79
CA THR A 263 36.93 -6.35 8.50
C THR A 263 37.36 -4.95 8.05
N PHE A 264 36.51 -3.94 8.14
CA PHE A 264 36.84 -2.56 7.79
C PHE A 264 37.97 -1.99 8.67
N LYS A 265 38.00 -2.30 9.96
CA LYS A 265 39.07 -1.86 10.86
C LYS A 265 40.45 -2.25 10.37
N SER A 266 40.59 -3.37 9.67
CA SER A 266 41.89 -3.85 9.15
C SER A 266 42.42 -2.97 7.98
N TYR A 267 41.60 -2.08 7.43
CA TYR A 267 41.96 -1.22 6.29
C TYR A 267 42.03 0.27 6.62
N ILE A 268 41.88 0.69 7.87
CA ILE A 268 41.84 2.11 8.28
C ILE A 268 43.04 2.93 7.78
N GLY A 269 44.19 2.33 7.53
CA GLY A 269 45.39 3.03 7.03
C GLY A 269 45.58 3.00 5.50
N ASP A 270 44.73 2.30 4.76
CA ASP A 270 44.84 2.09 3.33
C ASP A 270 43.88 3.03 2.56
N GLN A 271 44.41 4.20 2.18
CA GLN A 271 43.57 5.24 1.50
C GLN A 271 43.03 4.76 0.16
N ASP A 272 43.77 4.00 -0.62
CA ASP A 272 43.35 3.49 -1.92
C ASP A 272 42.16 2.52 -1.81
N LYS A 273 42.18 1.66 -0.77
CA LYS A 273 41.07 0.79 -0.48
C LYS A 273 39.85 1.54 0.07
N LEU A 274 40.08 2.52 0.96
CA LEU A 274 38.99 3.34 1.48
C LEU A 274 38.26 4.07 0.38
N GLU A 275 38.96 4.61 -0.62
CA GLU A 275 38.33 5.26 -1.79
C GLU A 275 37.51 4.24 -2.64
N LYS A 276 37.97 3.01 -2.79
CA LYS A 276 37.17 1.95 -3.43
C LYS A 276 35.96 1.59 -2.59
N PHE A 277 36.10 1.48 -1.29
CA PHE A 277 34.98 1.22 -0.39
C PHE A 277 33.92 2.34 -0.39
N LYS A 278 34.33 3.61 -0.45
CA LYS A 278 33.42 4.75 -0.65
C LYS A 278 32.60 4.58 -1.91
N LYS A 279 33.22 4.24 -3.03
CA LYS A 279 32.54 4.01 -4.31
C LYS A 279 31.55 2.86 -4.23
N THR A 280 31.96 1.72 -3.62
CA THR A 280 31.08 0.58 -3.42
C THR A 280 29.91 0.93 -2.50
N PHE A 281 30.15 1.65 -1.40
CA PHE A 281 29.09 2.10 -0.48
C PHE A 281 28.08 3.01 -1.20
N LEU A 282 28.54 4.02 -1.94
CA LEU A 282 27.70 4.94 -2.70
C LEU A 282 27.08 4.30 -3.96
N SER A 283 27.45 3.06 -4.31
CA SER A 283 26.77 2.30 -5.37
C SER A 283 25.60 1.45 -4.89
N ILE A 284 25.33 1.41 -3.58
CA ILE A 284 24.19 0.70 -2.98
C ILE A 284 22.91 1.49 -3.32
N ARG A 285 21.93 0.83 -3.90
CA ARG A 285 20.69 1.44 -4.39
C ARG A 285 19.48 0.91 -3.64
N ILE A 286 18.75 1.82 -3.03
CA ILE A 286 17.57 1.56 -2.22
C ILE A 286 16.37 2.20 -2.92
N CYS A 287 15.31 1.44 -3.14
CA CYS A 287 14.11 1.93 -3.82
C CYS A 287 12.85 1.70 -2.98
N ASP A 288 12.02 2.75 -2.90
CA ASP A 288 10.64 2.62 -2.44
C ASP A 288 9.70 2.81 -3.65
N PRO A 289 9.02 1.74 -4.14
CA PRO A 289 8.16 1.83 -5.32
C PRO A 289 6.76 2.40 -5.04
N ALA A 290 6.47 2.79 -3.81
CA ALA A 290 5.23 3.47 -3.39
C ALA A 290 5.57 4.48 -2.29
N VAL A 291 6.44 5.46 -2.63
CA VAL A 291 7.21 6.26 -1.68
C VAL A 291 6.38 7.14 -0.74
N GLY A 292 5.14 7.46 -1.12
CA GLY A 292 4.24 8.29 -0.30
C GLY A 292 4.87 9.63 0.09
N SER A 293 4.95 9.92 1.38
CA SER A 293 5.62 11.10 1.92
C SER A 293 7.13 10.97 2.10
N GLY A 294 7.76 9.89 1.62
CA GLY A 294 9.20 9.68 1.64
C GLY A 294 9.79 9.25 2.99
N HIS A 295 8.97 8.74 3.91
CA HIS A 295 9.45 8.41 5.26
C HIS A 295 10.54 7.34 5.25
N PHE A 296 10.36 6.25 4.48
CA PHE A 296 11.38 5.22 4.34
C PHE A 296 12.70 5.75 3.76
N LEU A 297 12.63 6.65 2.78
CA LEU A 297 13.85 7.22 2.20
C LEU A 297 14.59 8.15 3.15
N VAL A 298 13.87 8.91 3.98
CA VAL A 298 14.48 9.74 5.04
C VAL A 298 15.12 8.86 6.11
N SER A 299 14.44 7.82 6.58
CA SER A 299 14.99 6.84 7.51
C SER A 299 16.24 6.14 6.92
N ALA A 300 16.17 5.73 5.65
CA ALA A 300 17.31 5.12 4.94
C ALA A 300 18.50 6.08 4.80
N LEU A 301 18.25 7.37 4.50
CA LEU A 301 19.28 8.40 4.44
C LEU A 301 20.04 8.47 5.75
N ASN A 302 19.33 8.67 6.85
CA ASN A 302 19.94 8.84 8.17
C ASN A 302 20.66 7.56 8.61
N TYR A 303 20.08 6.39 8.31
CA TYR A 303 20.72 5.12 8.60
C TYR A 303 22.01 4.90 7.79
N LEU A 304 22.03 5.23 6.51
CA LEU A 304 23.25 5.14 5.68
C LEU A 304 24.36 6.07 6.17
N ILE A 305 24.04 7.29 6.63
CA ILE A 305 25.04 8.17 7.22
C ILE A 305 25.61 7.58 8.51
N TYR A 306 24.73 7.03 9.37
CA TYR A 306 25.16 6.35 10.57
C TYR A 306 26.06 5.14 10.26
N MET A 307 25.75 4.37 9.23
CA MET A 307 26.59 3.25 8.77
C MET A 307 27.92 3.72 8.18
N ALA A 308 27.93 4.79 7.38
CA ALA A 308 29.16 5.39 6.86
C ALA A 308 30.12 5.82 7.98
N TYR A 309 29.55 6.37 9.07
CA TYR A 309 30.30 6.68 10.29
C TYR A 309 30.80 5.40 11.00
N ARG A 310 29.94 4.43 11.25
CA ARG A 310 30.30 3.17 11.94
C ARG A 310 31.40 2.39 11.22
N LEU A 311 31.30 2.31 9.89
CA LEU A 311 32.30 1.63 9.06
C LEU A 311 33.58 2.48 8.86
N ARG A 312 33.62 3.72 9.35
CA ARG A 312 34.75 4.65 9.24
C ARG A 312 35.25 4.88 7.81
N ILE A 313 34.31 4.80 6.84
CA ILE A 313 34.63 4.95 5.42
C ILE A 313 34.85 6.42 5.05
N PHE A 314 34.07 7.33 5.68
CA PHE A 314 34.14 8.77 5.45
C PHE A 314 34.71 9.45 6.71
N GLY A 315 35.68 10.33 6.52
CA GLY A 315 36.32 11.04 7.61
C GLY A 315 35.39 12.15 8.16
N ILE A 316 34.43 11.78 8.99
CA ILE A 316 33.53 12.72 9.66
C ILE A 316 34.19 13.10 10.99
N GLY A 317 34.50 14.41 11.19
CA GLY A 317 35.15 14.91 12.39
C GLY A 317 34.24 15.04 13.62
N ALA A 318 33.21 14.18 13.74
CA ALA A 318 32.22 14.22 14.81
C ALA A 318 31.74 12.80 15.14
N GLU A 319 31.20 12.61 16.34
CA GLU A 319 30.52 11.36 16.72
C GLU A 319 29.07 11.44 16.27
N ILE A 320 28.53 10.31 15.72
CA ILE A 320 27.16 10.22 15.24
C ILE A 320 26.41 9.10 15.97
N ALA A 321 25.24 9.46 16.49
CA ALA A 321 24.25 8.50 16.98
C ALA A 321 22.94 8.65 16.19
N LEU A 322 22.16 7.57 16.15
CA LEU A 322 20.83 7.57 15.55
C LEU A 322 19.78 7.34 16.63
N GLN A 323 18.83 8.25 16.77
CA GLN A 323 17.75 8.13 17.73
C GLN A 323 16.43 8.57 17.09
N ASN A 324 15.41 7.71 17.09
CA ASN A 324 14.07 8.01 16.54
C ASN A 324 14.10 8.56 15.10
N ASP A 325 14.88 7.93 14.22
CA ASP A 325 15.13 8.33 12.83
C ASP A 325 15.91 9.64 12.66
N GLU A 326 16.36 10.31 13.72
CA GLU A 326 17.13 11.54 13.64
C GLU A 326 18.60 11.28 13.97
N LEU A 327 19.48 11.99 13.24
CA LEU A 327 20.93 11.97 13.48
C LEU A 327 21.27 12.92 14.63
N LEU A 328 21.86 12.39 15.68
CA LEU A 328 22.48 13.16 16.75
C LEU A 328 23.98 13.24 16.47
N ILE A 329 24.49 14.44 16.36
CA ILE A 329 25.90 14.72 16.07
C ILE A 329 26.51 15.33 17.32
N TYR A 330 27.62 14.72 17.79
CA TYR A 330 28.33 15.17 18.97
C TYR A 330 29.73 15.64 18.58
N HIS A 331 30.11 16.76 19.14
CA HIS A 331 31.45 17.30 19.03
C HIS A 331 31.94 17.71 20.41
N GLU A 332 33.14 17.23 20.85
CA GLU A 332 33.69 17.45 22.17
C GLU A 332 32.76 17.06 23.34
N GLY A 333 31.88 16.09 23.13
CA GLY A 333 30.92 15.60 24.11
C GLY A 333 29.56 16.32 24.15
N ASP A 334 29.43 17.43 23.46
CA ASP A 334 28.18 18.17 23.36
C ASP A 334 27.46 17.94 22.02
N ILE A 335 26.13 18.14 21.98
CA ILE A 335 25.38 18.11 20.72
C ILE A 335 25.86 19.26 19.84
N PHE A 336 26.36 18.92 18.67
CA PHE A 336 26.84 19.84 17.68
C PHE A 336 25.73 20.72 17.12
N GLN A 337 25.96 22.03 17.13
CA GLN A 337 25.11 23.02 16.46
C GLN A 337 25.99 23.90 15.59
N TYR A 338 25.71 23.91 14.30
CA TYR A 338 26.39 24.79 13.38
C TYR A 338 25.94 26.22 13.56
N THR A 339 26.92 27.11 13.81
CA THR A 339 26.75 28.53 13.72
C THR A 339 27.77 29.06 12.74
N LYS A 340 27.43 30.09 11.95
CA LYS A 340 28.32 30.69 10.96
C LYS A 340 29.65 31.09 11.63
N PRO A 341 30.77 30.40 11.31
CA PRO A 341 32.03 30.69 11.94
C PRO A 341 32.64 31.98 11.38
N LYS A 342 33.61 32.55 12.11
CA LYS A 342 34.35 33.73 11.66
C LYS A 342 35.54 33.36 10.75
N LEU A 343 36.10 32.20 10.93
CA LEU A 343 37.24 31.67 10.18
C LEU A 343 36.84 30.56 9.25
N SER A 344 37.40 30.47 8.06
CA SER A 344 37.10 29.45 7.05
C SER A 344 37.63 28.07 7.41
N ASP A 345 38.67 28.00 8.23
CA ASP A 345 39.31 26.75 8.70
C ASP A 345 38.73 26.25 10.03
N SER A 346 37.52 26.67 10.38
CA SER A 346 36.91 26.23 11.62
C SER A 346 36.43 24.77 11.52
N HIS A 347 36.68 23.99 12.57
CA HIS A 347 36.26 22.61 12.65
C HIS A 347 34.74 22.40 12.52
N ALA A 348 33.96 23.39 12.97
CA ALA A 348 32.51 23.40 12.77
C ALA A 348 32.12 23.50 11.28
N GLN A 349 32.89 24.25 10.47
CA GLN A 349 32.69 24.33 9.04
C GLN A 349 33.00 23.00 8.35
N ASP A 350 34.08 22.32 8.76
CA ASP A 350 34.49 21.04 8.18
C ASP A 350 33.48 19.93 8.49
N ILE A 351 32.97 19.86 9.72
CA ILE A 351 31.91 18.91 10.10
C ILE A 351 30.67 19.13 9.25
N GLN A 352 30.17 20.36 9.17
CA GLN A 352 28.97 20.72 8.44
C GLN A 352 29.13 20.44 6.94
N HIS A 353 30.25 20.82 6.36
CA HIS A 353 30.61 20.55 4.97
C HIS A 353 30.62 19.04 4.67
N SER A 354 31.31 18.24 5.50
CA SER A 354 31.41 16.80 5.32
C SER A 354 30.05 16.12 5.38
N LEU A 355 29.18 16.50 6.32
CA LEU A 355 27.84 15.95 6.47
C LEU A 355 26.93 16.34 5.29
N PHE A 356 26.98 17.59 4.85
CA PHE A 356 26.21 18.05 3.69
C PHE A 356 26.58 17.25 2.45
N HIS A 357 27.86 17.10 2.14
CA HIS A 357 28.34 16.38 0.96
C HIS A 357 28.07 14.89 1.02
N LEU A 358 28.18 14.28 2.20
CA LEU A 358 27.81 12.88 2.38
C LEU A 358 26.31 12.66 2.17
N LYS A 359 25.45 13.51 2.78
CA LYS A 359 23.99 13.47 2.56
C LYS A 359 23.65 13.65 1.08
N LYS A 360 24.22 14.67 0.45
CA LYS A 360 24.06 14.91 -0.99
C LYS A 360 24.40 13.66 -1.80
N SER A 361 25.57 13.08 -1.59
CA SER A 361 26.03 11.89 -2.34
C SER A 361 25.12 10.69 -2.14
N ILE A 362 24.61 10.47 -0.92
CA ILE A 362 23.67 9.36 -0.64
C ILE A 362 22.33 9.61 -1.33
N ILE A 363 21.77 10.82 -1.24
CA ILE A 363 20.49 11.14 -1.91
C ILE A 363 20.60 10.95 -3.42
N GLU A 364 21.69 11.45 -4.03
CA GLU A 364 21.89 11.41 -5.48
C GLU A 364 22.17 10.00 -6.03
N ASN A 365 22.79 9.11 -5.24
CA ASN A 365 23.27 7.84 -5.75
C ASN A 365 22.59 6.61 -5.13
N CYS A 366 22.07 6.71 -3.89
CA CYS A 366 21.59 5.56 -3.16
C CYS A 366 20.06 5.49 -3.03
N LEU A 367 19.34 6.61 -3.09
CA LEU A 367 17.91 6.69 -2.78
C LEU A 367 17.05 6.92 -4.01
N PHE A 368 16.06 6.07 -4.22
CA PHE A 368 15.14 6.11 -5.35
C PHE A 368 13.70 5.92 -4.87
N GLY A 369 12.76 6.66 -5.47
CA GLY A 369 11.35 6.57 -5.09
C GLY A 369 10.41 6.73 -6.27
N VAL A 370 9.28 6.03 -6.23
CA VAL A 370 8.21 6.15 -7.22
C VAL A 370 6.88 6.27 -6.51
N ASP A 371 6.04 7.19 -6.96
CA ASP A 371 4.64 7.27 -6.51
C ASP A 371 3.73 7.65 -7.67
N ILE A 372 2.49 7.18 -7.62
CA ILE A 372 1.47 7.53 -8.62
C ILE A 372 0.93 8.95 -8.41
N ASN A 373 1.05 9.48 -7.19
CA ASN A 373 0.57 10.80 -6.82
C ASN A 373 1.70 11.83 -6.97
N PRO A 374 1.59 12.81 -7.88
CA PRO A 374 2.62 13.84 -8.07
C PRO A 374 2.88 14.65 -6.79
N ASN A 375 1.86 14.92 -5.98
CA ASN A 375 2.04 15.64 -4.71
C ASN A 375 2.90 14.85 -3.72
N SER A 376 2.75 13.51 -3.66
CA SER A 376 3.59 12.64 -2.84
C SER A 376 5.07 12.72 -3.27
N CYS A 377 5.33 12.74 -4.58
CA CYS A 377 6.68 12.92 -5.11
C CYS A 377 7.29 14.26 -4.68
N GLU A 378 6.53 15.35 -4.80
CA GLU A 378 7.01 16.68 -4.39
C GLU A 378 7.26 16.78 -2.88
N ILE A 379 6.42 16.16 -2.05
CA ILE A 379 6.61 16.08 -0.60
C ILE A 379 7.87 15.27 -0.26
N THR A 380 8.10 14.16 -0.94
CA THR A 380 9.31 13.35 -0.75
C THR A 380 10.57 14.14 -1.07
N LYS A 381 10.60 14.84 -2.21
CA LYS A 381 11.70 15.74 -2.59
C LYS A 381 11.91 16.82 -1.53
N LEU A 382 10.83 17.49 -1.11
CA LEU A 382 10.86 18.50 -0.05
C LEU A 382 11.53 17.98 1.22
N ARG A 383 11.14 16.79 1.69
CA ARG A 383 11.70 16.20 2.91
C ARG A 383 13.20 15.88 2.77
N LEU A 384 13.63 15.38 1.62
CA LEU A 384 15.05 15.17 1.35
C LEU A 384 15.83 16.49 1.30
N TRP A 385 15.24 17.57 0.76
CA TRP A 385 15.85 18.89 0.81
C TRP A 385 15.91 19.44 2.24
N ILE A 386 14.89 19.23 3.06
CA ILE A 386 14.94 19.61 4.49
C ILE A 386 16.09 18.89 5.19
N GLU A 387 16.30 17.60 4.91
CA GLU A 387 17.43 16.84 5.46
C GLU A 387 18.79 17.41 5.04
N LEU A 388 18.94 17.86 3.80
CA LEU A 388 20.15 18.55 3.34
C LEU A 388 20.29 19.92 4.01
N LEU A 389 19.19 20.66 4.15
CA LEU A 389 19.19 21.99 4.74
C LEU A 389 19.67 21.99 6.19
N LYS A 390 19.39 20.93 6.97
CA LYS A 390 19.91 20.73 8.34
C LYS A 390 21.44 20.86 8.41
N HIS A 391 22.14 20.50 7.33
CA HIS A 391 23.59 20.53 7.25
C HIS A 391 24.11 21.55 6.21
N SER A 392 23.26 22.51 5.79
CA SER A 392 23.72 23.62 4.94
C SER A 392 24.78 24.45 5.65
N TYR A 393 25.70 24.99 4.90
CA TYR A 393 26.83 25.80 5.39
C TYR A 393 27.03 27.03 4.51
N TYR A 394 27.73 28.05 5.04
CA TYR A 394 28.07 29.24 4.26
C TYR A 394 29.27 28.97 3.36
N LYS A 395 29.17 29.36 2.09
CA LYS A 395 30.25 29.20 1.11
C LYS A 395 31.54 29.92 1.54
N ILE A 396 32.66 29.35 1.13
CA ILE A 396 33.99 29.94 1.29
C ILE A 396 34.43 30.44 -0.08
N GLU A 397 34.81 31.74 -0.13
CA GLU A 397 35.41 32.38 -1.31
C GLU A 397 36.64 33.17 -0.82
N ASP A 398 37.75 33.05 -1.51
CA ASP A 398 39.03 33.67 -1.17
C ASP A 398 39.41 33.55 0.32
N ASN A 399 39.26 32.31 0.85
CA ASN A 399 39.50 32.00 2.26
C ASN A 399 38.62 32.77 3.26
N GLN A 400 37.50 33.33 2.82
CA GLN A 400 36.53 34.00 3.70
C GLN A 400 35.16 33.34 3.59
N ILE A 401 34.47 33.22 4.73
CA ILE A 401 33.11 32.74 4.78
C ILE A 401 32.17 33.85 4.27
N THR A 402 31.46 33.55 3.21
CA THR A 402 30.51 34.45 2.58
C THR A 402 29.20 34.57 3.39
N ASN A 403 28.28 35.44 2.91
CA ASN A 403 26.89 35.48 3.41
C ASN A 403 25.94 34.59 2.59
N GLU A 404 26.48 33.66 1.82
CA GLU A 404 25.71 32.79 0.93
C GLU A 404 25.74 31.33 1.39
N LEU A 405 24.55 30.78 1.65
CA LEU A 405 24.41 29.34 1.92
C LEU A 405 24.69 28.51 0.66
N GLN A 406 25.27 27.34 0.86
CA GLN A 406 25.45 26.37 -0.21
C GLN A 406 24.13 26.06 -0.91
N THR A 407 24.15 26.05 -2.22
CA THR A 407 22.99 25.73 -3.07
C THR A 407 22.57 24.28 -2.87
N LEU A 408 21.27 24.03 -2.77
CA LEU A 408 20.74 22.67 -2.74
C LEU A 408 20.83 22.01 -4.12
N PRO A 409 21.14 20.71 -4.19
CA PRO A 409 21.28 19.98 -5.46
C PRO A 409 19.93 19.65 -6.09
N ASN A 410 19.97 19.26 -7.36
CA ASN A 410 18.84 18.69 -8.07
C ASN A 410 18.65 17.23 -7.66
N ILE A 411 17.63 16.94 -6.88
CA ILE A 411 17.27 15.57 -6.48
C ILE A 411 16.04 15.03 -7.22
N ASP A 412 15.53 15.78 -8.18
CA ASP A 412 14.29 15.49 -8.90
C ASP A 412 14.36 14.19 -9.68
N ILE A 413 15.56 13.79 -10.09
CA ILE A 413 15.77 12.68 -11.00
C ILE A 413 15.56 11.31 -10.33
N ASN A 414 15.72 11.24 -9.02
CA ASN A 414 15.61 9.98 -8.27
C ASN A 414 14.20 9.73 -7.72
N ILE A 415 13.34 10.76 -7.69
CA ILE A 415 11.95 10.66 -7.23
C ILE A 415 11.03 10.90 -8.42
N LYS A 416 10.36 9.85 -8.85
CA LYS A 416 9.58 9.82 -10.10
C LYS A 416 8.09 9.67 -9.83
N CYS A 417 7.28 10.36 -10.65
CA CYS A 417 5.83 10.19 -10.64
C CYS A 417 5.43 9.16 -11.69
N GLY A 418 4.74 8.09 -11.28
CA GLY A 418 4.27 7.06 -12.19
C GLY A 418 3.65 5.87 -11.50
N ASN A 419 3.01 5.02 -12.28
CA ASN A 419 2.40 3.79 -11.79
C ASN A 419 3.41 2.65 -11.76
N SER A 420 3.98 2.34 -10.61
CA SER A 420 5.00 1.30 -10.41
C SER A 420 4.60 -0.09 -10.92
N LEU A 421 3.30 -0.38 -10.98
CA LEU A 421 2.79 -1.68 -11.42
C LEU A 421 2.52 -1.77 -12.92
N LEU A 422 2.49 -0.65 -13.64
CA LEU A 422 2.13 -0.60 -15.04
C LEU A 422 3.36 -0.35 -15.90
N SER A 423 3.73 -1.33 -16.72
CA SER A 423 4.84 -1.29 -17.65
C SER A 423 4.38 -1.85 -19.00
N ASN A 424 4.77 -1.24 -20.10
CA ASN A 424 4.47 -1.74 -21.42
C ASN A 424 5.42 -2.88 -21.83
N HIS A 425 6.64 -2.84 -21.28
CA HIS A 425 7.66 -3.82 -21.60
C HIS A 425 8.11 -4.57 -20.34
N PRO A 426 8.31 -5.90 -20.39
CA PRO A 426 9.02 -6.61 -19.33
C PRO A 426 10.39 -5.98 -19.08
N ILE A 427 10.80 -5.88 -17.83
CA ILE A 427 12.05 -5.20 -17.42
C ILE A 427 13.28 -5.75 -18.16
N ASN A 428 13.30 -7.06 -18.43
CA ASN A 428 14.41 -7.75 -19.10
C ASN A 428 14.17 -7.97 -20.60
N SER A 429 13.25 -7.23 -21.24
CA SER A 429 13.02 -7.34 -22.67
C SER A 429 14.29 -7.00 -23.45
N PRO A 430 14.71 -7.81 -24.44
CA PRO A 430 15.87 -7.49 -25.26
C PRO A 430 15.56 -6.28 -26.15
N PHE A 431 16.54 -5.40 -26.35
CA PHE A 431 16.41 -4.25 -27.27
C PHE A 431 16.34 -4.67 -28.74
N ALA A 432 16.91 -5.82 -29.08
CA ALA A 432 16.82 -6.42 -30.40
C ALA A 432 16.76 -7.94 -30.32
N THR A 433 15.97 -8.56 -31.17
CA THR A 433 15.86 -10.05 -31.27
C THR A 433 17.12 -10.69 -31.85
N SER A 434 17.88 -9.97 -32.67
CA SER A 434 19.16 -10.40 -33.27
C SER A 434 20.06 -9.17 -33.38
N PRO A 435 20.77 -8.78 -32.31
CA PRO A 435 21.59 -7.58 -32.33
C PRO A 435 22.79 -7.75 -33.29
N THR A 436 23.01 -6.75 -34.15
CA THR A 436 24.26 -6.62 -34.94
C THR A 436 25.32 -5.94 -34.06
N LEU A 437 26.58 -6.08 -34.42
CA LEU A 437 27.68 -5.43 -33.70
C LEU A 437 27.53 -3.90 -33.69
N ASP A 438 27.09 -3.32 -34.83
CA ASP A 438 26.86 -1.88 -34.96
C ASP A 438 25.70 -1.42 -34.06
N PHE A 439 24.59 -2.19 -33.99
CA PHE A 439 23.47 -1.91 -33.09
C PHE A 439 23.90 -1.94 -31.63
N THR A 440 24.71 -2.92 -31.22
CA THR A 440 25.20 -3.03 -29.83
C THR A 440 26.05 -1.81 -29.45
N LYS A 441 26.91 -1.33 -30.36
CA LYS A 441 27.69 -0.10 -30.13
C LYS A 441 26.81 1.15 -30.05
N GLU A 442 25.85 1.31 -30.96
CA GLU A 442 24.91 2.44 -30.94
C GLU A 442 24.12 2.47 -29.67
N LEU A 443 23.65 1.31 -29.19
CA LEU A 443 22.92 1.19 -27.91
C LEU A 443 23.81 1.57 -26.72
N ALA A 444 25.05 1.05 -26.67
CA ALA A 444 25.99 1.40 -25.61
C ALA A 444 26.30 2.91 -25.59
N ASP A 445 26.46 3.53 -26.74
CA ASP A 445 26.68 4.98 -26.87
C ASP A 445 25.46 5.78 -26.35
N GLN A 446 24.23 5.35 -26.64
CA GLN A 446 23.00 5.99 -26.12
C GLN A 446 22.90 5.86 -24.62
N ILE A 447 23.22 4.70 -24.06
CA ILE A 447 23.22 4.48 -22.61
C ILE A 447 24.27 5.36 -21.91
N GLN A 448 25.48 5.47 -22.48
CA GLN A 448 26.51 6.34 -21.92
C GLN A 448 26.13 7.83 -22.01
N LYS A 449 25.49 8.27 -23.09
CA LYS A 449 24.93 9.62 -23.20
C LYS A 449 23.88 9.87 -22.11
N TYR A 450 23.00 8.87 -21.89
CA TYR A 450 21.97 8.96 -20.85
C TYR A 450 22.57 9.11 -19.45
N LYS A 451 23.53 8.22 -19.09
CA LYS A 451 24.23 8.28 -17.79
C LYS A 451 24.98 9.63 -17.63
N SER A 452 25.61 10.10 -18.69
CA SER A 452 26.33 11.39 -18.68
C SER A 452 25.40 12.59 -18.56
N ALA A 453 24.23 12.57 -19.20
CA ALA A 453 23.23 13.63 -19.07
C ALA A 453 22.65 13.68 -17.66
N VAL A 454 22.36 12.52 -17.04
CA VAL A 454 21.93 12.44 -15.63
C VAL A 454 23.00 13.00 -14.70
N GLN A 455 24.29 12.67 -14.92
CA GLN A 455 25.37 13.21 -14.09
C GLN A 455 25.50 14.73 -14.22
N ARG A 456 25.45 15.27 -15.44
CA ARG A 456 25.46 16.74 -15.67
C ARG A 456 24.26 17.43 -15.00
N TYR A 457 23.10 16.77 -14.99
CA TYR A 457 21.93 17.27 -14.28
C TYR A 457 22.16 17.37 -12.76
N LYS A 458 22.70 16.29 -12.16
CA LYS A 458 23.05 16.26 -10.72
C LYS A 458 24.10 17.33 -10.37
N ASP A 459 25.08 17.54 -11.23
CA ASP A 459 26.16 18.52 -11.04
C ASP A 459 25.75 19.96 -11.37
N SER A 460 24.52 20.19 -11.83
CA SER A 460 24.00 21.51 -12.22
C SER A 460 24.85 22.23 -13.27
N GLN A 461 25.48 21.50 -14.20
CA GLN A 461 26.44 22.03 -15.19
C GLN A 461 25.79 22.67 -16.41
N SER A 462 24.48 22.49 -16.61
CA SER A 462 23.72 23.04 -17.75
C SER A 462 22.36 23.54 -17.29
N SER A 463 21.63 24.25 -18.16
CA SER A 463 20.28 24.64 -17.83
C SER A 463 19.39 23.39 -17.65
N LYS A 464 18.52 23.44 -16.65
CA LYS A 464 17.64 22.32 -16.29
C LYS A 464 16.74 21.86 -17.45
N SER A 465 16.19 22.83 -18.21
CA SER A 465 15.31 22.55 -19.35
C SER A 465 16.05 21.79 -20.47
N GLU A 466 17.24 22.21 -20.83
CA GLU A 466 18.04 21.58 -21.91
C GLU A 466 18.37 20.10 -21.58
N ILE A 467 18.72 19.82 -20.31
CA ILE A 467 19.04 18.45 -19.91
C ILE A 467 17.79 17.57 -19.86
N ILE A 468 16.66 18.10 -19.39
CA ILE A 468 15.40 17.36 -19.36
C ILE A 468 14.98 17.00 -20.78
N ASP A 469 15.03 17.94 -21.71
CA ASP A 469 14.69 17.69 -23.11
C ASP A 469 15.62 16.63 -23.74
N GLU A 470 16.93 16.67 -23.43
CA GLU A 470 17.90 15.66 -23.84
C GLU A 470 17.55 14.28 -23.28
N LEU A 471 17.24 14.19 -21.99
CA LEU A 471 16.84 12.94 -21.32
C LEU A 471 15.57 12.34 -21.94
N GLU A 472 14.57 13.16 -22.20
CA GLU A 472 13.32 12.72 -22.83
C GLU A 472 13.54 12.24 -24.28
N GLY A 473 14.42 12.90 -25.03
CA GLY A 473 14.82 12.46 -26.36
C GLY A 473 15.51 11.09 -26.36
N ILE A 474 16.42 10.86 -25.41
CA ILE A 474 17.09 9.57 -25.23
C ILE A 474 16.10 8.47 -24.82
N LYS A 475 15.22 8.74 -23.87
CA LYS A 475 14.16 7.80 -23.45
C LYS A 475 13.25 7.42 -24.61
N ALA A 476 12.84 8.39 -25.43
CA ALA A 476 12.01 8.15 -26.61
C ALA A 476 12.72 7.23 -27.61
N THR A 477 14.03 7.42 -27.83
CA THR A 477 14.85 6.57 -28.71
C THR A 477 14.92 5.14 -28.17
N LEU A 478 15.27 4.96 -26.90
CA LEU A 478 15.35 3.63 -26.25
C LEU A 478 13.99 2.92 -26.24
N GLY A 479 12.92 3.65 -25.93
CA GLY A 479 11.54 3.16 -25.97
C GLY A 479 11.11 2.74 -27.37
N GLY A 480 11.54 3.48 -28.40
CA GLY A 480 11.31 3.14 -29.80
C GLY A 480 11.92 1.79 -30.21
N HIS A 481 13.12 1.47 -29.71
CA HIS A 481 13.75 0.17 -29.96
C HIS A 481 12.97 -0.99 -29.33
N LEU A 482 12.51 -0.83 -28.07
CA LEU A 482 11.69 -1.86 -27.43
C LEU A 482 10.32 -2.01 -28.10
N SER A 483 9.69 -0.93 -28.52
CA SER A 483 8.39 -0.97 -29.21
C SER A 483 8.46 -1.68 -30.55
N LYS A 484 9.53 -1.49 -31.32
CA LYS A 484 9.78 -2.22 -32.59
C LYS A 484 9.87 -3.72 -32.36
N ASN A 485 10.47 -4.16 -31.25
CA ASN A 485 10.65 -5.57 -30.92
C ASN A 485 9.51 -6.16 -30.08
N HIS A 486 8.49 -5.38 -29.78
CA HIS A 486 7.34 -5.87 -29.01
C HIS A 486 6.61 -7.00 -29.78
N PRO A 487 6.22 -8.11 -29.11
CA PRO A 487 5.56 -9.24 -29.78
C PRO A 487 4.30 -8.84 -30.58
N ALA A 488 3.51 -7.88 -30.07
CA ALA A 488 2.35 -7.38 -30.81
C ALA A 488 2.76 -6.65 -32.10
N ASN A 489 3.89 -5.90 -32.10
CA ASN A 489 4.37 -5.22 -33.31
C ASN A 489 4.87 -6.22 -34.35
N GLN A 490 5.65 -7.23 -33.91
CA GLN A 490 6.10 -8.30 -34.80
C GLN A 490 4.93 -9.09 -35.39
N SER A 491 3.94 -9.44 -34.54
CA SER A 491 2.72 -10.11 -35.00
C SER A 491 1.93 -9.26 -35.98
N LEU A 492 1.77 -7.96 -35.67
CA LEU A 492 1.08 -7.01 -36.56
C LEU A 492 1.73 -6.96 -37.93
N LEU A 493 3.06 -6.75 -38.01
CA LEU A 493 3.78 -6.64 -39.26
C LEU A 493 3.72 -7.94 -40.05
N GLN A 494 3.91 -9.11 -39.44
CA GLN A 494 3.82 -10.41 -40.10
C GLN A 494 2.41 -10.70 -40.65
N ASN A 495 1.37 -10.39 -39.85
CA ASN A 495 0.01 -10.58 -40.31
C ASN A 495 -0.40 -9.55 -41.36
N LEU A 496 0.09 -8.30 -41.26
CA LEU A 496 -0.13 -7.26 -42.27
C LEU A 496 0.51 -7.64 -43.60
N GLU A 497 1.77 -8.10 -43.60
CA GLU A 497 2.44 -8.61 -44.79
C GLU A 497 1.64 -9.75 -45.40
N SER A 498 1.28 -10.75 -44.60
CA SER A 498 0.52 -11.91 -45.07
C SER A 498 -0.85 -11.52 -45.63
N PHE A 499 -1.48 -10.53 -45.02
CA PHE A 499 -2.77 -10.04 -45.45
C PHE A 499 -2.69 -9.26 -46.73
N VAL A 500 -1.78 -8.26 -46.80
CA VAL A 500 -1.65 -7.39 -47.97
C VAL A 500 -1.21 -8.15 -49.24
N LYS A 501 -0.32 -9.15 -49.10
CA LYS A 501 0.10 -10.02 -50.19
C LYS A 501 -1.04 -10.79 -50.85
N VAL A 502 -2.11 -11.11 -50.13
CA VAL A 502 -3.22 -11.93 -50.61
C VAL A 502 -4.45 -11.09 -50.93
N TYR A 503 -4.84 -10.19 -50.01
CA TYR A 503 -6.08 -9.45 -50.05
C TYR A 503 -5.92 -7.99 -50.50
N GLY A 504 -4.67 -7.52 -50.67
CA GLY A 504 -4.38 -6.11 -50.97
C GLY A 504 -4.59 -5.16 -49.82
N ALA A 505 -4.16 -3.91 -49.98
CA ALA A 505 -4.32 -2.88 -48.95
C ALA A 505 -5.64 -2.08 -49.04
N GLY A 506 -6.47 -2.32 -50.07
CA GLY A 506 -7.69 -1.53 -50.30
C GLY A 506 -8.81 -1.72 -49.28
N VAL A 507 -8.64 -2.64 -48.35
CA VAL A 507 -9.58 -2.87 -47.24
C VAL A 507 -9.42 -1.83 -46.11
N PHE A 508 -8.24 -1.18 -46.03
CA PHE A 508 -7.96 -0.20 -44.98
C PHE A 508 -8.51 1.18 -45.36
N ASP A 509 -9.46 1.66 -44.56
CA ASP A 509 -10.11 2.95 -44.78
C ASP A 509 -9.22 4.10 -44.27
N ILE A 510 -8.71 4.93 -45.17
CA ILE A 510 -7.88 6.11 -44.88
C ILE A 510 -8.55 7.13 -43.96
N LYS A 511 -9.88 7.10 -43.85
CA LYS A 511 -10.64 7.99 -42.98
C LYS A 511 -10.56 7.59 -41.50
N THR A 512 -10.18 6.37 -41.21
CA THR A 512 -9.97 5.87 -39.86
C THR A 512 -8.51 5.89 -39.48
N ASP A 513 -8.17 6.15 -38.21
CA ASP A 513 -6.81 6.13 -37.72
C ASP A 513 -6.16 4.75 -37.97
N PHE A 514 -6.87 3.67 -37.62
CA PHE A 514 -6.41 2.30 -37.90
C PHE A 514 -6.09 2.07 -39.39
N GLY A 515 -7.00 2.45 -40.28
CA GLY A 515 -6.80 2.22 -41.73
C GLY A 515 -5.66 3.03 -42.28
N ARG A 516 -5.51 4.29 -41.84
CA ARG A 516 -4.41 5.18 -42.24
C ARG A 516 -3.04 4.61 -41.78
N ASP A 517 -2.96 4.20 -40.51
CA ASP A 517 -1.73 3.66 -39.96
C ASP A 517 -1.32 2.35 -40.62
N MET A 518 -2.27 1.45 -40.91
CA MET A 518 -1.98 0.19 -41.62
C MET A 518 -1.53 0.40 -43.05
N LEU A 519 -2.08 1.40 -43.76
CA LEU A 519 -1.62 1.79 -45.07
C LEU A 519 -0.19 2.34 -45.04
N MET A 520 0.11 3.20 -44.04
CA MET A 520 1.46 3.73 -43.87
C MET A 520 2.47 2.62 -43.54
N GLU A 521 2.14 1.69 -42.64
CA GLU A 521 2.99 0.56 -42.30
C GLU A 521 3.23 -0.37 -43.50
N ALA A 522 2.18 -0.66 -44.27
CA ALA A 522 2.33 -1.44 -45.49
C ALA A 522 3.26 -0.74 -46.51
N MET A 523 3.15 0.58 -46.67
CA MET A 523 4.02 1.37 -47.54
C MET A 523 5.45 1.42 -47.03
N ASN A 524 5.68 1.68 -45.75
CA ASN A 524 7.01 1.76 -45.13
C ASN A 524 7.80 0.46 -45.24
N HIS A 525 7.08 -0.68 -45.20
CA HIS A 525 7.70 -2.01 -45.31
C HIS A 525 7.63 -2.62 -46.69
N ASN A 526 7.15 -1.87 -47.72
CA ASN A 526 7.00 -2.35 -49.08
C ASN A 526 6.13 -3.61 -49.20
N TYR A 527 5.04 -3.68 -48.47
CA TYR A 527 4.07 -4.77 -48.56
C TYR A 527 3.06 -4.46 -49.65
N TYR A 528 3.04 -5.28 -50.70
CA TYR A 528 2.12 -5.15 -51.83
C TYR A 528 1.42 -6.48 -52.12
N PHE A 529 0.28 -6.38 -52.81
CA PHE A 529 -0.38 -7.55 -53.36
C PHE A 529 0.59 -8.30 -54.31
N THR A 530 0.67 -9.60 -54.14
CA THR A 530 1.55 -10.46 -54.96
C THR A 530 0.69 -11.32 -55.88
N PRO A 531 0.65 -11.02 -57.24
CA PRO A 531 -0.06 -11.86 -58.20
C PRO A 531 0.52 -13.27 -58.23
N THR A 532 -0.38 -14.26 -58.30
CA THR A 532 -0.01 -15.67 -58.51
C THR A 532 -0.41 -16.13 -59.90
N LEU A 533 0.00 -17.35 -60.29
CA LEU A 533 -0.43 -17.93 -61.54
C LEU A 533 -1.97 -18.11 -61.66
N ILE A 534 -2.67 -18.19 -60.51
CA ILE A 534 -4.10 -18.45 -60.44
C ILE A 534 -4.89 -17.19 -60.19
N SER A 535 -4.34 -16.20 -59.51
CA SER A 535 -5.00 -14.93 -59.16
C SER A 535 -4.15 -13.71 -59.50
N LYS A 536 -4.63 -12.89 -60.45
CA LYS A 536 -4.01 -11.63 -60.90
C LYS A 536 -4.57 -10.41 -60.14
N GLU A 537 -5.64 -10.57 -59.38
CA GLU A 537 -6.31 -9.54 -58.54
C GLU A 537 -6.35 -10.00 -57.10
N PRO A 538 -6.44 -9.04 -56.13
CA PRO A 538 -6.61 -9.36 -54.72
C PRO A 538 -7.79 -10.31 -54.48
N THR A 539 -7.58 -11.32 -53.62
CA THR A 539 -8.59 -12.30 -53.29
C THR A 539 -9.73 -11.64 -52.49
N PRO A 540 -11.03 -11.90 -52.82
CA PRO A 540 -12.11 -11.45 -51.99
C PRO A 540 -11.96 -11.93 -50.56
N MET A 541 -12.44 -11.14 -49.58
CA MET A 541 -12.33 -11.47 -48.15
C MET A 541 -12.97 -12.83 -47.84
N ASP A 542 -12.24 -13.72 -47.23
CA ASP A 542 -12.68 -15.03 -46.75
C ASP A 542 -12.43 -15.16 -45.24
N LYS A 543 -12.83 -16.30 -44.65
CA LYS A 543 -12.64 -16.58 -43.22
C LYS A 543 -11.16 -16.48 -42.74
N LYS A 544 -10.20 -16.70 -43.64
CA LYS A 544 -8.79 -16.57 -43.31
C LYS A 544 -8.38 -15.10 -43.27
N GLY A 545 -8.84 -14.32 -44.26
CA GLY A 545 -8.64 -12.88 -44.31
C GLY A 545 -9.29 -12.18 -43.10
N GLU A 546 -10.51 -12.55 -42.74
CA GLU A 546 -11.19 -12.05 -41.53
C GLU A 546 -10.40 -12.32 -40.25
N LYS A 547 -9.83 -13.52 -40.10
CA LYS A 547 -8.99 -13.86 -38.94
C LYS A 547 -7.69 -13.03 -38.89
N LEU A 548 -7.02 -12.87 -40.01
CA LEU A 548 -5.82 -12.03 -40.09
C LEU A 548 -6.13 -10.57 -39.77
N LEU A 549 -7.20 -10.02 -40.34
CA LEU A 549 -7.63 -8.65 -40.07
C LEU A 549 -8.02 -8.45 -38.59
N ALA A 550 -8.70 -9.43 -38.00
CA ALA A 550 -9.04 -9.40 -36.57
C ALA A 550 -7.77 -9.42 -35.68
N GLN A 551 -6.76 -10.21 -36.06
CA GLN A 551 -5.49 -10.24 -35.33
C GLN A 551 -4.72 -8.92 -35.50
N ILE A 552 -4.63 -8.37 -36.70
CA ILE A 552 -4.02 -7.05 -36.98
C ILE A 552 -4.69 -5.97 -36.13
N LYS A 553 -6.03 -5.95 -36.10
CA LYS A 553 -6.79 -5.01 -35.26
C LYS A 553 -6.48 -5.15 -33.77
N LYS A 554 -6.44 -6.38 -33.27
CA LYS A 554 -6.11 -6.68 -31.89
C LYS A 554 -4.70 -6.22 -31.53
N ASP A 555 -3.72 -6.50 -32.39
CA ASP A 555 -2.32 -6.10 -32.17
C ASP A 555 -2.17 -4.57 -32.24
N TYR A 556 -2.88 -3.90 -33.15
CA TYR A 556 -2.97 -2.45 -33.23
C TYR A 556 -3.56 -1.83 -31.96
N GLU A 557 -4.68 -2.36 -31.46
CA GLU A 557 -5.31 -1.89 -30.23
C GLU A 557 -4.37 -2.04 -29.02
N ILE A 558 -3.57 -3.09 -28.95
CA ILE A 558 -2.53 -3.26 -27.92
C ILE A 558 -1.50 -2.13 -28.03
N LEU A 559 -0.94 -1.88 -29.21
CA LEU A 559 0.09 -0.87 -29.43
C LEU A 559 -0.44 0.56 -29.19
N GLU A 560 -1.66 0.86 -29.63
CA GLU A 560 -2.30 2.15 -29.34
C GLU A 560 -2.56 2.35 -27.82
N SER A 561 -3.01 1.30 -27.15
CA SER A 561 -3.18 1.35 -25.69
C SER A 561 -1.88 1.64 -24.94
N MET A 562 -0.73 1.19 -25.48
CA MET A 562 0.58 1.46 -24.89
C MET A 562 0.99 2.94 -25.00
N LYS A 563 0.56 3.65 -26.04
CA LYS A 563 0.85 5.09 -26.21
C LYS A 563 0.14 5.96 -25.19
N HIS A 564 -1.03 5.51 -24.68
CA HIS A 564 -1.94 6.33 -23.87
C HIS A 564 -2.09 5.86 -22.42
N ASN A 565 -1.45 4.77 -21.99
CA ASN A 565 -1.68 4.18 -20.67
C ASN A 565 -0.82 4.75 -19.55
N ASN A 566 0.01 5.76 -19.79
CA ASN A 566 0.94 6.35 -18.82
C ASN A 566 1.77 5.29 -18.05
N ALA A 567 2.28 4.31 -18.78
CA ALA A 567 3.11 3.25 -18.21
C ALA A 567 4.42 3.81 -17.66
N PHE A 568 4.85 3.26 -16.53
CA PHE A 568 6.12 3.60 -15.91
C PHE A 568 7.17 2.56 -16.33
N GLU A 569 8.09 2.98 -17.16
CA GLU A 569 9.13 2.10 -17.68
C GLU A 569 10.38 2.18 -16.79
N TRP A 570 10.47 1.32 -15.78
CA TRP A 570 11.57 1.27 -14.80
C TRP A 570 12.96 1.37 -15.41
N ARG A 571 13.13 0.77 -16.55
CA ARG A 571 14.38 0.71 -17.30
C ARG A 571 14.84 2.08 -17.85
N PHE A 572 13.89 2.99 -18.11
CA PHE A 572 14.19 4.31 -18.66
C PHE A 572 14.17 5.42 -17.62
N GLU A 573 13.57 5.16 -16.48
CA GLU A 573 13.46 6.18 -15.45
C GLU A 573 14.71 6.29 -14.58
N PHE A 574 15.48 5.20 -14.45
CA PHE A 574 16.67 5.13 -13.59
C PHE A 574 17.87 4.53 -14.36
N PRO A 575 18.66 5.36 -15.09
CA PRO A 575 19.81 4.86 -15.85
C PRO A 575 20.94 4.31 -14.95
N GLU A 576 20.93 4.69 -13.66
CA GLU A 576 21.89 4.19 -12.67
C GLU A 576 21.77 2.68 -12.43
N VAL A 577 20.60 2.10 -12.70
CA VAL A 577 20.38 0.64 -12.57
C VAL A 577 20.48 -0.10 -13.89
N LEU A 578 21.14 0.51 -14.90
CA LEU A 578 21.47 -0.15 -16.16
C LEU A 578 22.98 -0.49 -16.21
N ASP A 579 23.32 -1.63 -16.79
CA ASP A 579 24.68 -1.90 -17.23
C ASP A 579 25.00 -1.15 -18.54
N ASP A 580 26.19 -1.38 -19.11
CA ASP A 580 26.59 -0.70 -20.34
C ASP A 580 25.89 -1.26 -21.59
N ASP A 581 25.33 -2.46 -21.49
CA ASP A 581 24.51 -3.09 -22.53
C ASP A 581 23.03 -2.73 -22.42
N GLY A 582 22.65 -1.90 -21.43
CA GLY A 582 21.28 -1.47 -21.16
C GLY A 582 20.42 -2.51 -20.47
N ASN A 583 20.99 -3.57 -19.90
CA ASN A 583 20.25 -4.51 -19.09
C ASN A 583 19.96 -3.90 -17.72
N PHE A 584 18.79 -4.22 -17.20
CA PHE A 584 18.39 -3.75 -15.88
C PHE A 584 19.09 -4.56 -14.77
N THR A 585 20.05 -3.97 -14.09
CA THR A 585 20.83 -4.62 -13.02
C THR A 585 20.07 -4.68 -11.69
N GLY A 586 19.11 -3.78 -11.48
CA GLY A 586 18.23 -3.75 -10.33
C GLY A 586 18.78 -3.03 -9.11
N PHE A 587 17.91 -2.97 -8.07
CA PHE A 587 18.20 -2.33 -6.79
C PHE A 587 18.78 -3.34 -5.78
N ASP A 588 19.64 -2.87 -4.88
CA ASP A 588 20.17 -3.70 -3.77
C ASP A 588 19.13 -3.96 -2.70
N CYS A 589 18.26 -2.97 -2.45
CA CYS A 589 17.19 -3.05 -1.48
C CYS A 589 15.92 -2.39 -2.02
N VAL A 590 14.78 -3.07 -1.85
CA VAL A 590 13.45 -2.53 -2.08
C VAL A 590 12.70 -2.52 -0.76
N ILE A 591 12.30 -1.35 -0.30
CA ILE A 591 11.69 -1.16 1.01
C ILE A 591 10.46 -0.28 0.89
N GLY A 592 9.43 -0.50 1.69
CA GLY A 592 8.26 0.37 1.67
C GLY A 592 7.02 -0.20 2.35
N ASN A 593 5.97 0.60 2.28
CA ASN A 593 4.61 0.25 2.70
C ASN A 593 3.67 0.38 1.50
N PRO A 594 3.53 -0.65 0.64
CA PRO A 594 2.65 -0.62 -0.51
C PRO A 594 1.20 -0.32 -0.15
N PRO A 595 0.41 0.35 -1.02
CA PRO A 595 -0.95 0.77 -0.72
C PRO A 595 -1.91 -0.41 -0.50
N TYR A 596 -2.87 -0.27 0.46
CA TYR A 596 -3.86 -1.30 0.81
C TYR A 596 -5.20 -1.09 0.08
N ILE A 597 -5.14 -0.94 -1.23
CA ILE A 597 -6.34 -0.75 -2.05
C ILE A 597 -7.01 -2.09 -2.30
N ARG A 598 -8.29 -2.19 -1.93
CA ARG A 598 -9.07 -3.41 -2.08
C ARG A 598 -9.41 -3.68 -3.54
N GLN A 599 -9.57 -4.95 -3.86
CA GLN A 599 -9.82 -5.46 -5.20
C GLN A 599 -11.04 -4.82 -5.92
N GLU A 600 -12.03 -4.31 -5.17
CA GLU A 600 -13.19 -3.62 -5.75
C GLU A 600 -12.82 -2.31 -6.45
N ALA A 601 -11.84 -1.58 -5.91
CA ALA A 601 -11.41 -0.28 -6.43
C ALA A 601 -10.44 -0.38 -7.62
N ILE A 602 -9.90 -1.57 -7.91
CA ILE A 602 -8.95 -1.79 -9.01
C ILE A 602 -9.54 -2.60 -10.17
N LYS A 603 -10.87 -2.70 -10.28
CA LYS A 603 -11.54 -3.56 -11.28
C LYS A 603 -11.12 -3.24 -12.71
N ASP A 604 -10.99 -1.97 -13.04
CA ASP A 604 -10.64 -1.51 -14.39
C ASP A 604 -9.19 -1.85 -14.78
N LYS A 605 -8.32 -2.05 -13.79
CA LYS A 605 -6.90 -2.37 -13.97
C LYS A 605 -6.63 -3.89 -14.00
N LYS A 606 -7.62 -4.72 -13.64
CA LYS A 606 -7.42 -6.18 -13.48
C LYS A 606 -6.98 -6.91 -14.73
N SER A 607 -7.46 -6.53 -15.91
CA SER A 607 -7.06 -7.16 -17.17
C SER A 607 -5.56 -6.98 -17.47
N ASN A 608 -5.00 -5.82 -17.14
CA ASN A 608 -3.57 -5.53 -17.28
C ASN A 608 -2.75 -6.28 -16.22
N LEU A 609 -3.19 -6.27 -14.97
CA LEU A 609 -2.54 -6.98 -13.87
C LEU A 609 -2.51 -8.50 -14.13
N GLN A 610 -3.59 -9.07 -14.66
CA GLN A 610 -3.64 -10.50 -15.01
C GLN A 610 -2.64 -10.89 -16.09
N LYS A 611 -2.37 -10.01 -17.05
CA LYS A 611 -1.41 -10.28 -18.13
C LYS A 611 0.04 -10.23 -17.67
N ASN A 612 0.34 -9.37 -16.69
CA ASN A 612 1.70 -8.98 -16.34
C ASN A 612 2.22 -9.59 -15.04
N TYR A 613 1.36 -10.22 -14.23
CA TYR A 613 1.74 -10.73 -12.92
C TYR A 613 1.31 -12.18 -12.68
N GLN A 614 2.26 -13.02 -12.25
CA GLN A 614 2.01 -14.42 -11.87
C GLN A 614 1.21 -14.52 -10.57
N VAL A 615 1.36 -13.54 -9.68
CA VAL A 615 0.64 -13.48 -8.40
C VAL A 615 -0.83 -13.11 -8.54
N HIS A 616 -1.29 -12.84 -9.77
CA HIS A 616 -2.67 -12.42 -10.01
C HIS A 616 -3.69 -13.43 -9.49
N GLU A 617 -4.64 -12.92 -8.71
CA GLU A 617 -5.87 -13.57 -8.32
C GLU A 617 -7.01 -12.55 -8.32
N GLY A 618 -8.21 -12.95 -8.78
CA GLY A 618 -9.33 -12.03 -9.02
C GLY A 618 -9.81 -11.25 -7.80
N LYS A 619 -9.49 -11.70 -6.58
CA LYS A 619 -9.82 -11.07 -5.31
C LYS A 619 -8.60 -10.47 -4.58
N ALA A 620 -7.44 -10.46 -5.23
CA ALA A 620 -6.22 -9.93 -4.62
C ALA A 620 -6.27 -8.42 -4.50
N ASP A 621 -5.83 -7.90 -3.35
CA ASP A 621 -5.61 -6.49 -3.10
C ASP A 621 -4.32 -6.03 -3.80
N ILE A 622 -4.16 -4.71 -4.00
CA ILE A 622 -3.10 -4.19 -4.86
C ILE A 622 -1.68 -4.49 -4.34
N TYR A 623 -1.48 -4.54 -3.02
CA TYR A 623 -0.15 -4.80 -2.43
C TYR A 623 0.44 -6.17 -2.82
N VAL A 624 -0.40 -7.14 -3.19
CA VAL A 624 0.03 -8.47 -3.67
C VAL A 624 0.92 -8.34 -4.90
N TYR A 625 0.59 -7.43 -5.81
CA TYR A 625 1.35 -7.18 -7.03
C TYR A 625 2.67 -6.46 -6.76
N PHE A 626 2.73 -5.66 -5.69
CA PHE A 626 3.97 -5.00 -5.29
C PHE A 626 5.06 -5.98 -4.84
N TYR A 627 4.70 -7.14 -4.28
CA TYR A 627 5.68 -8.18 -3.96
C TYR A 627 6.39 -8.71 -5.22
N GLU A 628 5.64 -9.01 -6.27
CA GLU A 628 6.24 -9.44 -7.53
C GLU A 628 6.98 -8.31 -8.23
N ARG A 629 6.42 -7.09 -8.25
CA ARG A 629 7.12 -5.92 -8.80
C ARG A 629 8.41 -5.62 -8.03
N GLY A 630 8.39 -5.65 -6.73
CA GLY A 630 9.58 -5.48 -5.89
C GLY A 630 10.66 -6.52 -6.22
N HIS A 631 10.26 -7.78 -6.36
CA HIS A 631 11.18 -8.84 -6.79
C HIS A 631 11.73 -8.59 -8.21
N GLN A 632 10.90 -8.13 -9.15
CA GLN A 632 11.34 -7.84 -10.54
C GLN A 632 12.40 -6.74 -10.59
N ILE A 633 12.26 -5.69 -9.77
CA ILE A 633 13.19 -4.55 -9.75
C ILE A 633 14.43 -4.77 -8.88
N LEU A 634 14.48 -5.82 -8.07
CA LEU A 634 15.68 -6.20 -7.32
C LEU A 634 16.76 -6.78 -8.25
N ARG A 635 18.02 -6.54 -7.94
CA ARG A 635 19.13 -7.34 -8.48
C ARG A 635 19.12 -8.74 -7.85
N ASP A 636 19.84 -9.68 -8.48
CA ASP A 636 20.02 -11.00 -7.88
C ASP A 636 20.78 -10.91 -6.55
N GLY A 637 20.25 -11.57 -5.53
CA GLY A 637 20.71 -11.44 -4.15
C GLY A 637 20.26 -10.17 -3.43
N GLY A 638 19.57 -9.25 -4.10
CA GLY A 638 18.96 -8.05 -3.50
C GLY A 638 17.82 -8.39 -2.53
N LEU A 639 17.48 -7.45 -1.67
CA LEU A 639 16.58 -7.64 -0.54
C LEU A 639 15.29 -6.84 -0.70
N LEU A 640 14.17 -7.45 -0.36
CA LEU A 640 12.89 -6.75 -0.21
C LEU A 640 12.46 -6.80 1.24
N SER A 641 12.02 -5.66 1.77
CA SER A 641 11.36 -5.57 3.08
C SER A 641 10.10 -4.73 2.95
N TYR A 642 8.93 -5.34 3.10
CA TYR A 642 7.64 -4.65 3.05
C TYR A 642 6.83 -4.86 4.31
N ILE A 643 6.19 -3.78 4.78
CA ILE A 643 5.07 -3.88 5.71
C ILE A 643 3.77 -3.90 4.91
N THR A 644 2.95 -4.92 5.10
CA THR A 644 1.67 -5.10 4.38
C THR A 644 0.64 -5.75 5.28
N SER A 645 -0.63 -5.87 4.78
CA SER A 645 -1.59 -6.73 5.45
C SER A 645 -1.11 -8.17 5.49
N ASN A 646 -1.21 -8.83 6.64
CA ASN A 646 -0.82 -10.22 6.83
C ASN A 646 -1.81 -11.24 6.21
N LYS A 647 -2.94 -10.79 5.67
CA LYS A 647 -4.02 -11.65 5.15
C LYS A 647 -3.57 -12.59 4.03
N TYR A 648 -2.60 -12.18 3.21
CA TYR A 648 -2.10 -13.03 2.11
C TYR A 648 -1.46 -14.32 2.60
N THR A 649 -1.00 -14.40 3.85
CA THR A 649 -0.38 -15.60 4.41
C THR A 649 -1.36 -16.76 4.54
N ARG A 650 -2.65 -16.49 4.69
CA ARG A 650 -3.68 -17.49 4.98
C ARG A 650 -4.91 -17.41 4.07
N ALA A 651 -5.23 -16.23 3.51
CA ALA A 651 -6.41 -16.07 2.65
C ALA A 651 -6.25 -16.77 1.29
N GLY A 652 -7.38 -17.22 0.71
CA GLY A 652 -7.41 -17.93 -0.58
C GLY A 652 -6.77 -17.12 -1.71
N TYR A 653 -7.02 -15.80 -1.78
CA TYR A 653 -6.43 -14.94 -2.81
C TYR A 653 -4.90 -14.81 -2.71
N GLY A 654 -4.30 -15.14 -1.56
CA GLY A 654 -2.85 -15.12 -1.37
C GLY A 654 -2.13 -16.37 -1.92
N LYS A 655 -2.83 -17.37 -2.42
CA LYS A 655 -2.23 -18.65 -2.86
C LYS A 655 -1.16 -18.45 -3.93
N ASN A 656 -1.44 -17.66 -4.96
CA ASN A 656 -0.48 -17.39 -6.02
C ASN A 656 0.74 -16.62 -5.51
N LEU A 657 0.54 -15.63 -4.62
CA LEU A 657 1.66 -14.92 -3.98
C LEU A 657 2.51 -15.87 -3.12
N ARG A 658 1.90 -16.72 -2.29
CA ARG A 658 2.64 -17.71 -1.48
C ARG A 658 3.44 -18.66 -2.36
N THR A 659 2.84 -19.14 -3.46
CA THR A 659 3.54 -19.99 -4.45
C THR A 659 4.74 -19.27 -5.05
N PHE A 660 4.55 -17.99 -5.43
CA PHE A 660 5.61 -17.15 -5.99
C PHE A 660 6.77 -16.96 -5.00
N LEU A 661 6.46 -16.56 -3.75
CA LEU A 661 7.47 -16.36 -2.70
C LEU A 661 8.26 -17.64 -2.41
N LEU A 662 7.58 -18.78 -2.25
CA LEU A 662 8.21 -20.05 -1.96
C LEU A 662 9.11 -20.56 -3.09
N LYS A 663 8.85 -20.18 -4.34
CA LYS A 663 9.58 -20.65 -5.52
C LYS A 663 10.73 -19.73 -5.91
N ASN A 664 10.55 -18.41 -5.78
CA ASN A 664 11.43 -17.43 -6.38
C ASN A 664 12.24 -16.62 -5.35
N THR A 665 11.98 -16.79 -4.05
CA THR A 665 12.62 -15.99 -3.01
C THR A 665 13.09 -16.85 -1.85
N GLN A 666 14.15 -16.43 -1.18
CA GLN A 666 14.51 -16.93 0.14
C GLN A 666 13.95 -15.98 1.18
N ILE A 667 12.90 -16.41 1.88
CA ILE A 667 12.33 -15.64 3.00
C ILE A 667 13.32 -15.65 4.16
N LEU A 668 13.66 -14.47 4.66
CA LEU A 668 14.66 -14.31 5.73
C LEU A 668 13.98 -14.09 7.08
N SER A 669 13.02 -13.17 7.15
CA SER A 669 12.30 -12.88 8.38
C SER A 669 10.83 -12.55 8.14
N TYR A 670 10.01 -12.82 9.15
CA TYR A 670 8.61 -12.46 9.19
C TYR A 670 8.22 -11.96 10.58
N ILE A 671 7.79 -10.70 10.66
CA ILE A 671 7.32 -10.09 11.90
C ILE A 671 5.82 -9.87 11.80
N ASP A 672 5.06 -10.48 12.71
CA ASP A 672 3.61 -10.46 12.71
C ASP A 672 3.08 -9.52 13.80
N PHE A 673 2.29 -8.54 13.39
CA PHE A 673 1.55 -7.62 14.27
C PHE A 673 0.08 -8.00 14.37
N ASN A 674 -0.23 -9.28 14.22
CA ASN A 674 -1.60 -9.75 14.31
C ASN A 674 -2.25 -9.32 15.64
N GLY A 675 -3.40 -8.61 15.59
CA GLY A 675 -4.09 -8.04 16.76
C GLY A 675 -3.45 -6.79 17.35
N VAL A 676 -2.33 -6.32 16.82
CA VAL A 676 -1.71 -5.06 17.23
C VAL A 676 -2.04 -3.95 16.24
N LYS A 677 -2.69 -2.91 16.70
CA LYS A 677 -3.02 -1.75 15.86
C LYS A 677 -1.77 -0.91 15.60
N VAL A 678 -1.04 -1.19 14.53
CA VAL A 678 0.16 -0.45 14.13
C VAL A 678 -0.19 0.95 13.62
N PHE A 679 -1.19 1.05 12.74
CA PHE A 679 -1.62 2.30 12.13
C PHE A 679 -2.82 2.91 12.88
N ASP A 680 -2.77 4.21 13.16
CA ASP A 680 -3.87 4.89 13.89
C ASP A 680 -5.15 5.00 13.04
N SER A 681 -5.02 5.09 11.73
CA SER A 681 -6.12 5.30 10.77
C SER A 681 -6.67 4.00 10.15
N ALA A 682 -6.03 2.84 10.34
CA ALA A 682 -6.47 1.59 9.75
C ALA A 682 -6.67 0.48 10.78
N SER A 683 -7.74 -0.30 10.63
CA SER A 683 -7.98 -1.54 11.36
C SER A 683 -7.56 -2.74 10.50
N VAL A 684 -6.28 -2.84 10.18
CA VAL A 684 -5.72 -3.92 9.36
C VAL A 684 -4.57 -4.57 10.13
N ASP A 685 -4.63 -5.88 10.31
CA ASP A 685 -3.51 -6.65 10.83
C ASP A 685 -2.39 -6.65 9.80
N THR A 686 -1.19 -6.32 10.25
CA THR A 686 -0.03 -6.13 9.39
C THR A 686 1.11 -7.05 9.75
N SER A 687 2.04 -7.21 8.80
CA SER A 687 3.28 -7.93 9.00
C SER A 687 4.40 -7.31 8.19
N ILE A 688 5.64 -7.48 8.65
CA ILE A 688 6.84 -7.18 7.89
C ILE A 688 7.36 -8.49 7.33
N MET A 689 7.52 -8.56 6.01
CA MET A 689 8.14 -9.67 5.29
C MET A 689 9.46 -9.18 4.70
N THR A 690 10.56 -9.87 5.04
CA THR A 690 11.87 -9.63 4.41
C THR A 690 12.34 -10.89 3.68
N PHE A 691 12.70 -10.74 2.41
CA PHE A 691 13.27 -11.83 1.61
C PHE A 691 14.42 -11.37 0.71
N ALA A 692 15.25 -12.33 0.28
CA ALA A 692 16.26 -12.14 -0.76
C ALA A 692 15.79 -12.69 -2.09
N LYS A 693 16.07 -11.98 -3.21
CA LYS A 693 15.86 -12.46 -4.58
C LYS A 693 16.92 -13.51 -4.92
N ARG A 694 16.66 -14.72 -4.53
CA ARG A 694 17.46 -15.89 -4.90
C ARG A 694 16.60 -17.16 -4.81
N ILE A 695 16.95 -18.15 -5.61
CA ILE A 695 16.29 -19.45 -5.54
C ILE A 695 16.52 -20.01 -4.15
N PRO A 696 15.45 -20.39 -3.41
CA PRO A 696 15.58 -20.86 -2.04
C PRO A 696 16.31 -22.20 -1.99
N GLN A 697 17.13 -22.40 -0.96
CA GLN A 697 17.68 -23.70 -0.61
C GLN A 697 16.53 -24.63 -0.14
N GLU A 698 16.72 -25.94 -0.19
CA GLU A 698 15.67 -26.88 0.25
C GLU A 698 15.39 -26.75 1.75
N ASP A 699 16.45 -26.67 2.57
CA ASP A 699 16.34 -26.50 4.01
C ASP A 699 16.98 -25.20 4.50
N TYR A 700 16.16 -24.27 4.98
CA TYR A 700 16.58 -23.08 5.68
C TYR A 700 15.55 -22.69 6.74
N ALA A 701 15.98 -21.91 7.71
CA ALA A 701 15.13 -21.38 8.74
C ALA A 701 14.76 -19.91 8.45
N ILE A 702 13.59 -19.51 8.93
CA ILE A 702 13.02 -18.17 8.81
C ILE A 702 12.92 -17.58 10.20
N ASP A 703 13.42 -16.37 10.39
CA ASP A 703 13.30 -15.64 11.64
C ASP A 703 11.86 -15.12 11.82
N TYR A 704 11.13 -15.68 12.77
CA TYR A 704 9.74 -15.30 13.06
C TYR A 704 9.63 -14.57 14.40
N LEU A 705 8.88 -13.46 14.42
CA LEU A 705 8.54 -12.72 15.63
C LEU A 705 7.05 -12.36 15.63
N ALA A 706 6.33 -12.78 16.66
CA ALA A 706 4.98 -12.29 16.95
C ALA A 706 5.07 -11.12 17.94
N CYS A 707 4.71 -9.92 17.48
CA CYS A 707 4.69 -8.73 18.33
C CYS A 707 3.39 -8.69 19.12
N GLN A 708 3.49 -8.48 20.44
CA GLN A 708 2.35 -8.27 21.34
C GLN A 708 2.05 -6.78 21.57
N GLU A 709 3.00 -5.93 21.23
CA GLU A 709 2.94 -4.47 21.38
C GLU A 709 3.28 -3.77 20.06
N LYS A 710 2.99 -2.48 19.96
CA LYS A 710 3.31 -1.68 18.77
C LYS A 710 4.82 -1.68 18.46
N GLN A 711 5.66 -1.70 19.47
CA GLN A 711 7.13 -1.61 19.34
C GLN A 711 7.77 -2.97 19.12
N ILE A 712 8.72 -3.04 18.19
CA ILE A 712 9.60 -4.19 18.04
C ILE A 712 10.69 -4.09 19.13
N PRO A 713 10.93 -5.16 19.91
CA PRO A 713 11.98 -5.13 20.92
C PRO A 713 13.35 -4.81 20.32
N LYS A 714 14.20 -4.06 21.03
CA LYS A 714 15.58 -3.75 20.60
C LYS A 714 16.43 -5.00 20.35
N ASN A 715 16.20 -6.06 21.13
CA ASN A 715 16.82 -7.37 20.96
C ASN A 715 15.71 -8.40 20.79
N PRO A 716 15.15 -8.56 19.58
CA PRO A 716 14.05 -9.47 19.37
C PRO A 716 14.49 -10.92 19.47
N ASN A 717 13.74 -11.70 20.24
CA ASN A 717 13.96 -13.15 20.33
C ASN A 717 13.17 -13.82 19.20
N PHE A 718 13.84 -14.05 18.08
CA PHE A 718 13.22 -14.70 16.93
C PHE A 718 13.06 -16.21 17.16
N LEU A 719 11.91 -16.74 16.79
CA LEU A 719 11.68 -18.17 16.64
C LEU A 719 12.20 -18.61 15.27
N SER A 720 12.95 -19.70 15.24
CA SER A 720 13.45 -20.29 14.00
C SER A 720 12.39 -21.21 13.40
N ILE A 721 11.79 -20.80 12.30
CA ILE A 721 10.73 -21.56 11.62
C ILE A 721 11.34 -22.26 10.40
N PRO A 722 11.25 -23.60 10.28
CA PRO A 722 11.75 -24.28 9.11
C PRO A 722 10.94 -23.93 7.85
N ARG A 723 11.60 -23.84 6.71
CA ARG A 723 10.96 -23.58 5.42
C ARG A 723 9.80 -24.55 5.11
N SER A 724 9.92 -25.80 5.54
CA SER A 724 8.90 -26.87 5.36
C SER A 724 7.57 -26.56 6.03
N ALA A 725 7.53 -25.67 7.04
CA ALA A 725 6.31 -25.20 7.67
C ALA A 725 5.47 -24.30 6.78
N LEU A 726 6.04 -23.74 5.71
CA LEU A 726 5.36 -22.85 4.79
C LEU A 726 4.92 -23.61 3.54
N SER A 727 3.63 -23.49 3.22
CA SER A 727 3.05 -24.08 2.01
C SER A 727 2.29 -23.03 1.19
N ASN A 728 1.95 -23.37 -0.04
CA ASN A 728 1.09 -22.52 -0.86
C ASN A 728 -0.35 -22.43 -0.35
N GLU A 729 -0.79 -23.34 0.51
CA GLU A 729 -2.11 -23.30 1.13
C GLU A 729 -2.15 -22.30 2.30
N ALA A 730 -1.10 -22.25 3.10
CA ALA A 730 -0.93 -21.26 4.17
C ALA A 730 0.54 -21.15 4.61
N PHE A 731 0.92 -19.99 5.12
CA PHE A 731 2.14 -19.79 5.88
C PHE A 731 1.79 -19.97 7.35
N THR A 732 2.25 -21.09 7.93
CA THR A 732 2.04 -21.42 9.33
C THR A 732 3.34 -21.18 10.09
N PHE A 733 3.36 -20.18 10.93
CA PHE A 733 4.52 -19.81 11.75
C PHE A 733 4.39 -20.44 13.15
N ALA A 734 4.31 -21.77 13.20
CA ALA A 734 4.25 -22.53 14.44
C ALA A 734 5.69 -22.84 14.93
N SER A 735 5.86 -22.94 16.23
CA SER A 735 7.13 -23.35 16.83
C SER A 735 7.52 -24.77 16.43
N GLY A 736 8.80 -25.12 16.58
CA GLY A 736 9.30 -26.44 16.21
C GLY A 736 8.54 -27.62 16.85
N ASP A 737 8.01 -27.40 18.06
CA ASP A 737 7.23 -28.43 18.80
C ASP A 737 5.76 -28.47 18.37
N GLU A 738 5.21 -27.38 17.83
CA GLU A 738 3.80 -27.29 17.37
C GLU A 738 3.59 -27.91 15.99
N LEU A 739 4.60 -27.89 15.12
CA LEU A 739 4.49 -28.41 13.75
C LEU A 739 4.20 -29.92 13.69
N PRO A 740 4.93 -30.79 14.39
CA PRO A 740 4.62 -32.22 14.44
C PRO A 740 3.20 -32.47 14.98
N LEU A 741 2.81 -31.70 15.99
CA LEU A 741 1.47 -31.80 16.58
C LEU A 741 0.38 -31.42 15.55
N LEU A 742 0.58 -30.34 14.80
CA LEU A 742 -0.35 -29.93 13.73
C LEU A 742 -0.48 -31.00 12.64
N GLU A 743 0.61 -31.61 12.21
CA GLU A 743 0.60 -32.70 11.22
C GLU A 743 -0.10 -33.97 11.77
N LYS A 744 0.18 -34.32 13.01
CA LYS A 744 -0.47 -35.43 13.70
C LYS A 744 -1.99 -35.23 13.78
N ILE A 745 -2.45 -34.02 14.20
CA ILE A 745 -3.87 -33.71 14.28
C ILE A 745 -4.51 -33.75 12.89
N LYS A 746 -3.88 -33.18 11.88
CA LYS A 746 -4.41 -33.19 10.50
C LYS A 746 -4.52 -34.58 9.93
N SER A 747 -3.54 -35.44 10.22
CA SER A 747 -3.54 -36.84 9.73
C SER A 747 -4.51 -37.77 10.45
N ALA A 748 -4.88 -37.46 11.70
CA ALA A 748 -5.78 -38.26 12.53
C ALA A 748 -7.26 -38.13 12.14
N GLY A 749 -7.63 -37.15 11.32
CA GLY A 749 -9.02 -36.90 10.98
C GLY A 749 -9.31 -36.70 9.50
N THR A 750 -10.58 -36.76 9.15
CA THR A 750 -11.10 -36.49 7.80
C THR A 750 -11.68 -35.05 7.79
N PRO A 751 -11.40 -34.23 6.76
CA PRO A 751 -11.93 -32.86 6.68
C PRO A 751 -13.47 -32.82 6.85
N LEU A 752 -13.97 -31.84 7.60
CA LEU A 752 -15.41 -31.67 7.86
C LEU A 752 -16.26 -31.69 6.58
N LYS A 753 -15.78 -31.17 5.47
CA LYS A 753 -16.46 -31.18 4.16
C LYS A 753 -16.77 -32.60 3.64
N GLU A 754 -16.04 -33.58 4.09
CA GLU A 754 -16.30 -34.99 3.68
C GLU A 754 -17.46 -35.62 4.44
N TRP A 755 -17.85 -35.06 5.59
CA TRP A 755 -18.94 -35.52 6.43
C TRP A 755 -20.33 -35.12 5.96
N GLY A 756 -20.44 -34.01 5.18
CA GLY A 756 -21.74 -33.51 4.74
C GLY A 756 -21.65 -32.36 3.74
N ASP A 757 -22.80 -31.83 3.36
CA ASP A 757 -22.92 -30.65 2.51
C ASP A 757 -22.94 -29.40 3.34
N ILE A 758 -21.93 -28.55 3.14
CA ILE A 758 -21.81 -27.27 3.85
C ILE A 758 -22.42 -26.14 3.01
N LYS A 759 -23.41 -25.45 3.58
CA LYS A 759 -24.13 -24.33 2.95
C LYS A 759 -24.17 -23.14 3.93
N TYR A 760 -24.45 -21.97 3.41
CA TYR A 760 -24.66 -20.76 4.20
C TYR A 760 -26.14 -20.37 4.25
N GLY A 761 -26.50 -19.49 5.18
CA GLY A 761 -27.85 -18.95 5.30
C GLY A 761 -28.21 -17.96 4.19
N VAL A 762 -29.42 -17.44 4.23
CA VAL A 762 -30.04 -16.63 3.17
C VAL A 762 -29.64 -15.17 3.25
N LYS A 763 -29.14 -14.60 2.16
CA LYS A 763 -29.04 -13.16 1.98
C LYS A 763 -30.32 -12.63 1.34
N ALA A 764 -31.23 -12.14 2.19
CA ALA A 764 -32.52 -11.65 1.72
C ALA A 764 -32.43 -10.39 0.84
N GLY A 765 -31.41 -9.55 1.06
CA GLY A 765 -31.19 -8.32 0.29
C GLY A 765 -32.01 -7.12 0.76
N SER A 766 -33.03 -7.31 1.58
CA SER A 766 -33.82 -6.26 2.25
C SER A 766 -34.45 -6.77 3.53
N LYS A 767 -34.66 -5.86 4.49
CA LYS A 767 -35.40 -6.14 5.72
C LYS A 767 -36.89 -6.46 5.49
N ALA A 768 -37.44 -6.10 4.34
CA ALA A 768 -38.82 -6.40 3.97
C ALA A 768 -39.13 -7.93 3.92
N PHE A 769 -38.12 -8.77 3.70
CA PHE A 769 -38.26 -10.22 3.69
C PHE A 769 -38.15 -10.89 5.06
N ILE A 770 -37.85 -10.11 6.10
CA ILE A 770 -37.70 -10.62 7.48
C ILE A 770 -38.76 -9.93 8.32
N ILE A 771 -39.69 -10.72 8.86
CA ILE A 771 -40.88 -10.23 9.53
C ILE A 771 -41.03 -10.83 10.94
N SER A 772 -41.74 -10.11 11.82
CA SER A 772 -42.11 -10.62 13.13
C SER A 772 -43.31 -11.58 13.05
N THR A 773 -43.53 -12.33 14.12
CA THR A 773 -44.74 -13.19 14.28
C THR A 773 -46.02 -12.38 14.07
N ALA A 774 -46.15 -11.19 14.66
CA ALA A 774 -47.33 -10.33 14.50
C ALA A 774 -47.55 -9.96 13.01
N LYS A 775 -46.47 -9.61 12.26
CA LYS A 775 -46.61 -9.27 10.85
C LYS A 775 -46.94 -10.49 9.99
N ARG A 776 -46.45 -11.67 10.35
CA ARG A 776 -46.82 -12.93 9.68
C ARG A 776 -48.33 -13.18 9.81
N GLU A 777 -48.85 -13.07 11.04
CA GLU A 777 -50.28 -13.28 11.29
C GLU A 777 -51.13 -12.24 10.55
N GLU A 778 -50.70 -10.99 10.49
CA GLU A 778 -51.39 -9.94 9.71
C GLU A 778 -51.45 -10.30 8.21
N ILE A 779 -50.33 -10.78 7.61
CA ILE A 779 -50.29 -11.18 6.18
C ILE A 779 -51.26 -12.36 5.99
N LEU A 780 -51.19 -13.36 6.85
CA LEU A 780 -52.05 -14.54 6.77
C LEU A 780 -53.55 -14.21 6.96
N ALA A 781 -53.88 -13.24 7.80
CA ALA A 781 -55.26 -12.78 7.99
C ALA A 781 -55.82 -12.03 6.76
N ASN A 782 -54.92 -11.43 5.96
CA ASN A 782 -55.33 -10.70 4.72
C ASN A 782 -55.43 -11.61 3.48
N CYS A 783 -55.16 -12.92 3.61
CA CYS A 783 -55.39 -13.85 2.51
C CYS A 783 -56.91 -13.96 2.19
N LYS A 784 -57.22 -14.05 0.89
CA LYS A 784 -58.60 -14.06 0.38
C LYS A 784 -59.35 -15.34 0.74
N ASP A 785 -58.67 -16.45 0.86
CA ASP A 785 -59.22 -17.78 1.14
C ASP A 785 -58.19 -18.67 1.89
N GLU A 786 -58.62 -19.82 2.34
CA GLU A 786 -57.79 -20.74 3.12
C GLU A 786 -56.69 -21.37 2.21
N GLU A 787 -56.91 -21.51 0.91
CA GLU A 787 -55.90 -22.05 0.01
C GLU A 787 -54.72 -21.10 -0.16
N GLU A 788 -55.00 -19.77 -0.31
CA GLU A 788 -53.97 -18.73 -0.33
C GLU A 788 -53.21 -18.69 1.01
N ARG A 789 -53.95 -18.77 2.12
CA ARG A 789 -53.41 -18.74 3.47
C ARG A 789 -52.46 -19.92 3.68
N GLU A 790 -52.86 -21.13 3.31
CA GLU A 790 -52.01 -22.33 3.42
C GLU A 790 -50.73 -22.17 2.56
N ARG A 791 -50.86 -21.80 1.26
CA ARG A 791 -49.73 -21.58 0.37
C ARG A 791 -48.79 -20.50 0.93
N THR A 792 -49.32 -19.36 1.41
CA THR A 792 -48.55 -18.28 1.96
C THR A 792 -47.83 -18.69 3.24
N SER A 793 -48.49 -19.45 4.11
CA SER A 793 -47.90 -20.01 5.32
C SER A 793 -46.73 -20.95 5.03
N GLN A 794 -46.78 -21.69 3.93
CA GLN A 794 -45.72 -22.64 3.52
C GLN A 794 -44.44 -21.94 3.07
N ILE A 795 -44.48 -20.71 2.56
CA ILE A 795 -43.29 -19.94 2.14
C ILE A 795 -42.79 -18.92 3.17
N ILE A 796 -43.50 -18.79 4.32
CA ILE A 796 -43.04 -17.98 5.44
C ILE A 796 -42.50 -18.93 6.53
N LYS A 797 -41.18 -18.99 6.70
CA LYS A 797 -40.47 -19.96 7.54
C LYS A 797 -39.79 -19.31 8.72
N LYS A 798 -39.67 -20.06 9.82
CA LYS A 798 -38.89 -19.60 11.00
C LYS A 798 -37.45 -19.29 10.61
N MET A 799 -36.96 -18.15 11.05
CA MET A 799 -35.60 -17.69 10.78
C MET A 799 -34.84 -17.41 12.07
N MET A 800 -33.55 -17.70 12.08
CA MET A 800 -32.64 -17.43 13.18
C MET A 800 -31.44 -16.60 12.72
N ARG A 801 -30.99 -15.68 13.60
CA ARG A 801 -29.77 -14.88 13.38
C ARG A 801 -28.59 -15.45 14.15
N GLY A 802 -27.36 -15.11 13.75
CA GLY A 802 -26.14 -15.56 14.41
C GLY A 802 -26.07 -15.25 15.90
N ALA A 803 -26.62 -14.11 16.36
CA ALA A 803 -26.68 -13.74 17.77
C ALA A 803 -27.54 -14.72 18.64
N ASN A 804 -28.37 -15.50 18.01
CA ASN A 804 -29.23 -16.50 18.69
C ASN A 804 -28.50 -17.84 18.95
N ILE A 805 -27.29 -18.03 18.43
CA ILE A 805 -26.48 -19.23 18.64
C ILE A 805 -25.50 -18.97 19.79
N LYS A 806 -25.52 -19.85 20.77
CA LYS A 806 -24.56 -19.94 21.87
C LYS A 806 -23.99 -21.36 21.92
N ARG A 807 -22.94 -21.58 22.71
CA ARG A 807 -22.32 -22.89 22.85
C ARG A 807 -23.33 -23.93 23.34
N TYR A 808 -23.56 -24.99 22.54
CA TYR A 808 -24.52 -26.09 22.77
C TYR A 808 -25.99 -25.66 22.86
N GLN A 809 -26.36 -24.42 22.53
CA GLN A 809 -27.74 -23.94 22.65
C GLN A 809 -28.07 -22.91 21.57
N TYR A 810 -29.35 -22.79 21.28
CA TYR A 810 -29.87 -21.75 20.40
C TYR A 810 -31.26 -21.30 20.93
N ALA A 811 -31.64 -20.09 20.57
CA ALA A 811 -32.98 -19.56 20.86
C ALA A 811 -33.56 -18.96 19.59
N TRP A 812 -34.81 -19.30 19.26
CA TRP A 812 -35.51 -18.64 18.17
C TRP A 812 -35.94 -17.24 18.58
N GLY A 813 -35.61 -16.23 17.76
CA GLY A 813 -35.90 -14.82 18.06
C GLY A 813 -37.26 -14.32 17.55
N GLU A 814 -38.23 -15.20 17.29
CA GLU A 814 -39.57 -14.90 16.77
C GLU A 814 -39.59 -14.18 15.42
N GLU A 815 -38.55 -14.38 14.62
CA GLU A 815 -38.42 -13.84 13.29
C GLU A 815 -38.77 -14.91 12.22
N TRP A 816 -39.36 -14.42 11.14
CA TRP A 816 -39.76 -15.24 10.00
C TRP A 816 -39.15 -14.71 8.72
N LEU A 817 -38.79 -15.62 7.81
CA LEU A 817 -38.27 -15.31 6.48
C LEU A 817 -39.34 -15.57 5.43
N ILE A 818 -39.59 -14.62 4.58
CA ILE A 818 -40.38 -14.79 3.37
C ILE A 818 -39.46 -15.42 2.33
N CYS A 819 -39.69 -16.71 2.04
CA CYS A 819 -38.83 -17.56 1.22
C CYS A 819 -39.20 -17.46 -0.27
N THR A 820 -39.22 -16.27 -0.84
CA THR A 820 -39.42 -16.06 -2.29
C THR A 820 -38.09 -16.20 -3.03
N PHE A 821 -37.50 -17.38 -3.00
CA PHE A 821 -36.21 -17.64 -3.65
C PHE A 821 -36.34 -17.73 -5.16
N PRO A 822 -35.42 -17.14 -5.96
CA PRO A 822 -35.43 -17.32 -7.42
C PRO A 822 -35.48 -18.78 -7.87
N ALA A 823 -34.87 -19.69 -7.10
CA ALA A 823 -34.89 -21.12 -7.37
C ALA A 823 -36.30 -21.76 -7.34
N LEU A 824 -37.22 -21.18 -6.58
CA LEU A 824 -38.60 -21.66 -6.48
C LEU A 824 -39.47 -21.29 -7.68
N LYS A 825 -39.04 -20.30 -8.49
CA LYS A 825 -39.76 -19.80 -9.66
C LYS A 825 -41.23 -19.46 -9.38
N LEU A 826 -41.50 -18.85 -8.20
CA LEU A 826 -42.86 -18.52 -7.76
C LEU A 826 -43.52 -17.48 -8.70
N ASP A 827 -44.81 -17.58 -8.87
CA ASP A 827 -45.65 -16.49 -9.41
C ASP A 827 -46.21 -15.71 -8.19
N ILE A 828 -45.89 -14.42 -8.09
CA ILE A 828 -46.34 -13.59 -6.96
C ILE A 828 -47.86 -13.36 -7.01
N GLU A 829 -48.49 -13.51 -8.20
CA GLU A 829 -49.93 -13.39 -8.38
C GLU A 829 -50.70 -14.48 -7.61
N ASP A 830 -50.06 -15.61 -7.33
CA ASP A 830 -50.65 -16.68 -6.53
C ASP A 830 -50.70 -16.35 -5.02
N TYR A 831 -50.08 -15.21 -4.60
CA TYR A 831 -49.92 -14.75 -3.23
C TYR A 831 -50.38 -13.30 -3.05
N PRO A 832 -51.65 -12.93 -3.31
CA PRO A 832 -52.12 -11.54 -3.32
C PRO A 832 -51.82 -10.77 -2.04
N ALA A 833 -52.05 -11.37 -0.84
CA ALA A 833 -51.78 -10.73 0.44
C ALA A 833 -50.27 -10.44 0.62
N LEU A 834 -49.42 -11.40 0.27
CA LEU A 834 -47.95 -11.23 0.34
C LEU A 834 -47.46 -10.23 -0.69
N LYS A 835 -48.02 -10.22 -1.89
CA LYS A 835 -47.75 -9.22 -2.95
C LYS A 835 -48.02 -7.82 -2.44
N ALA A 836 -49.25 -7.58 -1.90
CA ALA A 836 -49.59 -6.25 -1.36
C ALA A 836 -48.64 -5.82 -0.24
N TYR A 837 -48.24 -6.73 0.62
CA TYR A 837 -47.23 -6.39 1.66
C TYR A 837 -45.88 -6.00 1.04
N LEU A 838 -45.33 -6.77 0.12
CA LEU A 838 -44.04 -6.48 -0.48
C LEU A 838 -44.07 -5.23 -1.38
N GLU A 839 -45.15 -4.97 -2.08
CA GLU A 839 -45.36 -3.77 -2.91
C GLU A 839 -45.21 -2.47 -2.09
N SER A 840 -45.61 -2.50 -0.82
CA SER A 840 -45.50 -1.34 0.06
C SER A 840 -44.05 -0.87 0.28
N PHE A 841 -43.07 -1.69 -0.05
CA PHE A 841 -41.64 -1.38 0.09
C PHE A 841 -40.97 -0.92 -1.21
N ARG A 842 -41.68 -0.87 -2.35
CA ARG A 842 -41.14 -0.38 -3.59
C ARG A 842 -40.93 1.15 -3.54
N PRO A 843 -39.89 1.69 -4.18
CA PRO A 843 -38.88 1.04 -5.02
C PRO A 843 -37.70 0.43 -4.25
N ARG A 844 -37.67 0.46 -2.92
CA ARG A 844 -36.55 0.03 -2.07
C ARG A 844 -36.15 -1.42 -2.25
N ILE A 845 -37.08 -2.28 -2.65
CA ILE A 845 -36.82 -3.70 -2.90
C ILE A 845 -36.62 -4.04 -4.39
N ASP A 846 -36.68 -3.07 -5.27
CA ASP A 846 -36.46 -3.26 -6.70
C ASP A 846 -34.95 -3.47 -6.99
N PRO A 847 -34.55 -4.36 -7.92
CA PRO A 847 -33.14 -4.60 -8.26
C PRO A 847 -32.58 -3.56 -9.25
N ILE A 848 -32.82 -2.28 -8.98
CA ILE A 848 -32.45 -1.15 -9.85
C ILE A 848 -31.09 -0.53 -9.50
N GLY A 849 -30.45 -0.98 -8.44
CA GLY A 849 -29.19 -0.47 -7.90
C GLY A 849 -29.38 0.40 -6.67
N THR A 850 -28.44 0.34 -5.76
CA THR A 850 -28.46 1.11 -4.51
C THR A 850 -28.32 2.60 -4.76
N GLU A 851 -27.67 2.99 -5.84
CA GLU A 851 -27.56 4.35 -6.35
C GLU A 851 -28.90 4.95 -6.76
N ASN A 852 -29.84 4.10 -7.14
CA ASN A 852 -31.21 4.49 -7.54
C ASN A 852 -32.26 4.25 -6.43
N GLY A 853 -31.83 4.07 -5.19
CA GLY A 853 -32.70 3.84 -4.04
C GLY A 853 -33.29 2.43 -3.93
N GLY A 854 -32.86 1.50 -4.77
CA GLY A 854 -33.27 0.10 -4.78
C GLY A 854 -32.26 -0.85 -4.15
N ARG A 855 -32.43 -2.15 -4.39
CA ARG A 855 -31.44 -3.19 -4.06
C ARG A 855 -30.35 -3.29 -5.14
N LYS A 856 -29.25 -3.96 -4.81
CA LYS A 856 -28.18 -4.28 -5.76
C LYS A 856 -28.76 -4.93 -7.02
N LYS A 857 -28.30 -4.50 -8.20
CA LYS A 857 -28.68 -5.11 -9.48
C LYS A 857 -28.34 -6.60 -9.49
N GLY A 858 -29.26 -7.43 -10.00
CA GLY A 858 -29.08 -8.88 -10.05
C GLY A 858 -30.16 -9.54 -10.89
N GLY A 859 -30.03 -10.86 -11.10
CA GLY A 859 -30.98 -11.68 -11.90
C GLY A 859 -32.22 -12.12 -11.13
N TYR A 860 -32.65 -11.42 -10.09
CA TYR A 860 -33.83 -11.72 -9.27
C TYR A 860 -34.91 -10.66 -9.47
N LYS A 861 -36.16 -11.07 -9.31
CA LYS A 861 -37.32 -10.17 -9.43
C LYS A 861 -37.46 -9.31 -8.16
N TRP A 862 -38.25 -8.23 -8.23
CA TRP A 862 -38.48 -7.31 -7.15
C TRP A 862 -38.97 -7.96 -5.85
N PHE A 863 -39.79 -9.02 -5.95
CA PHE A 863 -40.34 -9.78 -4.82
C PHE A 863 -39.50 -11.00 -4.41
N GLU A 864 -38.43 -11.30 -5.12
CA GLU A 864 -37.54 -12.43 -4.82
C GLU A 864 -36.40 -11.97 -3.87
N THR A 865 -35.92 -12.89 -3.06
CA THR A 865 -34.71 -12.66 -2.27
C THR A 865 -33.48 -12.49 -3.17
N GLN A 866 -32.41 -11.92 -2.61
CA GLN A 866 -31.19 -11.66 -3.41
C GLN A 866 -30.49 -12.97 -3.82
N ASP A 867 -30.43 -13.96 -2.92
CA ASP A 867 -29.77 -15.24 -3.17
C ASP A 867 -30.74 -16.25 -3.79
N ASN A 868 -30.23 -17.05 -4.73
CA ASN A 868 -31.01 -18.04 -5.46
C ASN A 868 -31.51 -19.21 -4.58
N ILE A 869 -30.73 -19.63 -3.57
CA ILE A 869 -31.05 -20.68 -2.59
C ILE A 869 -31.60 -21.99 -3.23
N ALA A 870 -30.93 -22.51 -4.24
CA ALA A 870 -31.30 -23.79 -4.85
C ALA A 870 -31.27 -24.97 -3.86
N TYR A 871 -30.55 -24.81 -2.74
CA TYR A 871 -30.45 -25.83 -1.65
C TYR A 871 -31.45 -25.57 -0.51
N HIS A 872 -32.55 -24.88 -0.74
CA HIS A 872 -33.54 -24.55 0.30
C HIS A 872 -34.01 -25.77 1.11
N LYS A 873 -34.07 -26.98 0.51
CA LYS A 873 -34.42 -28.21 1.21
C LYS A 873 -33.46 -28.63 2.33
N ASN A 874 -32.21 -28.13 2.32
CA ASN A 874 -31.27 -28.44 3.39
C ASN A 874 -31.65 -27.74 4.70
N PHE A 875 -32.40 -26.64 4.68
CA PHE A 875 -32.93 -25.99 5.88
C PHE A 875 -34.02 -26.83 6.58
N GLU A 876 -34.64 -27.75 5.90
CA GLU A 876 -35.67 -28.64 6.44
C GLU A 876 -35.07 -29.93 7.05
N LYS A 877 -33.79 -30.25 6.73
CA LYS A 877 -33.10 -31.45 7.23
C LYS A 877 -32.50 -31.20 8.61
N GLU A 878 -32.19 -32.31 9.34
CA GLU A 878 -31.29 -32.27 10.51
C GLU A 878 -29.93 -31.67 10.13
N LYS A 879 -29.37 -30.82 10.98
CA LYS A 879 -28.16 -30.07 10.64
C LYS A 879 -27.33 -29.66 11.89
N VAL A 880 -26.04 -29.46 11.68
CA VAL A 880 -25.17 -28.76 12.62
C VAL A 880 -24.92 -27.36 12.05
N VAL A 881 -25.11 -26.33 12.89
CA VAL A 881 -24.96 -24.93 12.48
C VAL A 881 -23.94 -24.20 13.34
N TRP A 882 -23.31 -23.18 12.76
CA TRP A 882 -22.38 -22.32 13.48
C TRP A 882 -22.38 -20.89 12.91
N ASN A 883 -22.00 -19.94 13.75
CA ASN A 883 -21.85 -18.52 13.37
C ASN A 883 -20.37 -18.11 13.37
N PRO A 884 -19.79 -17.69 12.25
CA PRO A 884 -18.37 -17.30 12.17
C PRO A 884 -18.09 -15.84 12.55
N VAL A 885 -19.11 -15.05 12.91
CA VAL A 885 -18.99 -13.57 12.95
C VAL A 885 -18.42 -13.01 14.25
N ASN A 886 -18.41 -13.76 15.35
CA ASN A 886 -18.06 -13.21 16.67
C ASN A 886 -16.76 -13.78 17.27
N GLY A 887 -15.83 -14.29 16.45
CA GLY A 887 -14.55 -14.83 16.94
C GLY A 887 -14.66 -16.10 17.79
N VAL A 888 -15.88 -16.46 18.19
CA VAL A 888 -16.16 -17.68 18.91
C VAL A 888 -17.06 -18.55 18.04
N TYR A 889 -16.55 -19.73 17.68
CA TYR A 889 -17.31 -20.69 16.87
C TYR A 889 -18.06 -21.65 17.79
N TYR A 890 -19.36 -21.44 17.92
CA TYR A 890 -20.21 -22.38 18.62
C TYR A 890 -20.97 -23.25 17.63
N PHE A 891 -20.83 -24.57 17.76
CA PHE A 891 -21.53 -25.53 16.96
C PHE A 891 -22.75 -26.04 17.73
N VAL A 892 -23.90 -25.98 17.07
CA VAL A 892 -25.15 -26.45 17.67
C VAL A 892 -25.88 -27.40 16.72
N HIS A 893 -26.58 -28.34 17.29
CA HIS A 893 -27.42 -29.32 16.60
C HIS A 893 -28.86 -28.79 16.52
N ILE A 894 -29.46 -28.85 15.31
CA ILE A 894 -30.84 -28.44 15.05
C ILE A 894 -31.55 -29.55 14.26
N LYS A 895 -32.61 -30.12 14.82
CA LYS A 895 -33.43 -31.16 14.18
C LYS A 895 -34.60 -30.60 13.37
N GLU A 896 -35.21 -29.52 13.86
CA GLU A 896 -36.38 -28.92 13.23
C GLU A 896 -36.04 -28.09 11.99
N PRO A 897 -37.05 -27.88 11.11
CA PRO A 897 -36.94 -26.89 10.03
C PRO A 897 -36.62 -25.52 10.55
N MET A 898 -35.45 -24.96 10.12
CA MET A 898 -35.00 -23.64 10.54
C MET A 898 -34.16 -23.00 9.45
N TYR A 899 -34.53 -21.78 9.04
CA TYR A 899 -33.81 -20.98 8.09
C TYR A 899 -32.87 -20.01 8.82
N PHE A 900 -31.87 -19.52 8.16
CA PHE A 900 -30.82 -18.68 8.75
C PHE A 900 -30.50 -17.49 7.86
N ASN A 901 -30.07 -16.38 8.48
CA ASN A 901 -29.45 -15.31 7.72
C ASN A 901 -28.05 -15.72 7.23
N ASN A 902 -27.48 -14.98 6.29
CA ASN A 902 -26.19 -15.27 5.65
C ASN A 902 -24.97 -15.22 6.60
N SER A 903 -25.12 -14.90 7.87
CA SER A 903 -24.04 -14.98 8.86
C SER A 903 -23.85 -16.38 9.44
N ILE A 904 -24.77 -17.32 9.17
CA ILE A 904 -24.74 -18.66 9.72
C ILE A 904 -24.40 -19.67 8.62
N PHE A 905 -23.56 -20.63 8.97
CA PHE A 905 -23.28 -21.82 8.16
C PHE A 905 -23.96 -23.04 8.74
N MET A 906 -24.23 -24.01 7.87
CA MET A 906 -24.78 -25.30 8.26
C MET A 906 -24.11 -26.43 7.48
N ILE A 907 -24.02 -27.59 8.12
CA ILE A 907 -23.71 -28.89 7.46
C ILE A 907 -24.90 -29.81 7.62
N THR A 908 -25.28 -30.45 6.54
CA THR A 908 -26.35 -31.47 6.46
C THR A 908 -25.79 -32.77 5.89
N ALA A 909 -26.43 -33.88 6.18
CA ALA A 909 -26.07 -35.19 5.57
C ALA A 909 -26.07 -35.08 4.05
N LYS A 910 -25.10 -35.75 3.38
CA LYS A 910 -25.13 -36.03 1.94
C LYS A 910 -26.25 -37.02 1.66
N ASP A 911 -26.79 -36.99 0.43
CA ASP A 911 -27.86 -37.91 0.06
C ASP A 911 -27.42 -39.37 0.24
N GLY A 912 -28.27 -40.17 0.93
CA GLY A 912 -27.97 -41.58 1.22
C GLY A 912 -27.03 -41.83 2.41
N THR A 913 -26.61 -40.76 3.14
CA THR A 913 -25.73 -40.88 4.33
C THR A 913 -26.44 -40.35 5.58
N LYS A 914 -25.94 -40.73 6.76
CA LYS A 914 -26.39 -40.21 8.05
C LYS A 914 -25.31 -39.28 8.60
N LEU A 915 -25.67 -38.08 9.03
CA LEU A 915 -24.78 -37.12 9.69
C LEU A 915 -24.70 -37.48 11.20
N PRO A 916 -23.53 -37.81 11.76
CA PRO A 916 -23.38 -37.99 13.20
C PRO A 916 -23.32 -36.65 13.92
N ALA A 917 -24.44 -35.89 13.93
CA ALA A 917 -24.49 -34.50 14.31
C ALA A 917 -23.96 -34.20 15.73
N LEU A 918 -24.35 -35.02 16.71
CA LEU A 918 -23.93 -34.85 18.10
C LEU A 918 -22.43 -35.12 18.30
N TYR A 919 -21.87 -36.09 17.59
CA TYR A 919 -20.46 -36.35 17.60
C TYR A 919 -19.67 -35.16 17.00
N ILE A 920 -20.13 -34.67 15.84
CA ILE A 920 -19.54 -33.46 15.22
C ILE A 920 -19.61 -32.27 16.15
N VAL A 921 -20.74 -32.02 16.82
CA VAL A 921 -20.89 -30.91 17.78
C VAL A 921 -19.92 -31.07 18.95
N GLY A 922 -19.74 -32.27 19.49
CA GLY A 922 -18.81 -32.54 20.59
C GLY A 922 -17.34 -32.26 20.19
N VAL A 923 -16.92 -32.83 19.06
CA VAL A 923 -15.56 -32.65 18.56
C VAL A 923 -15.29 -31.17 18.20
N MET A 924 -16.21 -30.53 17.46
CA MET A 924 -16.02 -29.16 16.97
C MET A 924 -16.08 -28.08 18.07
N ASN A 925 -16.76 -28.33 19.17
CA ASN A 925 -16.78 -27.46 20.33
C ASN A 925 -15.59 -27.70 21.29
N SER A 926 -14.72 -28.67 21.02
CA SER A 926 -13.57 -28.98 21.86
C SER A 926 -12.48 -27.91 21.84
N ARG A 927 -11.65 -27.90 22.87
CA ARG A 927 -10.51 -26.99 22.97
C ARG A 927 -9.46 -27.27 21.90
N LEU A 928 -9.26 -28.53 21.51
CA LEU A 928 -8.38 -28.94 20.41
C LEU A 928 -8.78 -28.28 19.09
N GLN A 929 -10.06 -28.37 18.71
CA GLN A 929 -10.52 -27.77 17.44
C GLN A 929 -10.44 -26.26 17.45
N ARG A 930 -10.65 -25.63 18.62
CA ARG A 930 -10.44 -24.21 18.76
C ARG A 930 -8.97 -23.84 18.61
N TRP A 931 -8.04 -24.54 19.29
CA TRP A 931 -6.62 -24.33 19.13
C TRP A 931 -6.19 -24.48 17.67
N LEU A 932 -6.65 -25.53 16.99
CA LEU A 932 -6.39 -25.76 15.58
C LEU A 932 -6.92 -24.64 14.68
N LEU A 933 -8.11 -24.11 14.96
CA LEU A 933 -8.67 -22.95 14.25
C LEU A 933 -7.78 -21.72 14.41
N VAL A 934 -7.27 -21.45 15.61
CA VAL A 934 -6.32 -20.35 15.85
C VAL A 934 -5.07 -20.53 14.98
N GLN A 935 -4.51 -21.75 14.92
CA GLN A 935 -3.36 -22.02 14.07
C GLN A 935 -3.64 -21.90 12.56
N MET A 936 -4.87 -22.18 12.13
CA MET A 936 -5.29 -22.11 10.73
C MET A 936 -5.86 -20.76 10.29
N THR A 937 -6.17 -19.87 11.25
CA THR A 937 -6.81 -18.57 11.02
C THR A 937 -6.07 -17.46 11.75
N ASN A 938 -6.53 -16.24 11.63
CA ASN A 938 -5.98 -15.09 12.39
C ASN A 938 -6.76 -14.85 13.71
N LEU A 939 -7.33 -15.87 14.32
CA LEU A 939 -7.96 -15.75 15.61
C LEU A 939 -6.91 -15.52 16.71
N ILE A 940 -7.03 -14.41 17.46
CA ILE A 940 -6.02 -14.04 18.44
C ILE A 940 -6.49 -14.24 19.86
N LYS A 941 -7.72 -13.91 20.20
CA LYS A 941 -8.31 -14.05 21.54
C LYS A 941 -9.84 -14.15 21.48
N GLU A 942 -10.41 -14.63 22.57
CA GLU A 942 -11.85 -14.63 22.80
C GLU A 942 -12.40 -13.20 22.76
N GLY A 943 -13.32 -12.92 21.82
CA GLY A 943 -13.93 -11.61 21.63
C GLY A 943 -13.43 -10.79 20.44
N ASP A 944 -12.35 -11.19 19.76
CA ASP A 944 -11.86 -10.52 18.57
C ASP A 944 -12.60 -10.99 17.31
N TYR A 945 -12.83 -10.03 16.39
CA TYR A 945 -13.49 -10.29 15.10
C TYR A 945 -12.54 -11.00 14.14
N ALA A 946 -12.49 -12.33 14.20
CA ALA A 946 -11.82 -13.09 13.18
C ALA A 946 -12.83 -13.86 12.33
N TYR A 947 -12.74 -13.67 11.02
CA TYR A 947 -13.54 -14.37 10.04
C TYR A 947 -12.81 -15.64 9.59
N GLY A 948 -13.05 -16.76 10.27
CA GLY A 948 -12.73 -18.08 9.75
C GLY A 948 -13.71 -18.41 8.63
N GLY A 949 -13.34 -18.13 7.40
CA GLY A 949 -14.19 -18.41 6.24
C GLY A 949 -14.56 -19.90 6.17
N LYS A 950 -15.63 -20.19 5.46
CA LYS A 950 -16.10 -21.55 5.17
C LYS A 950 -14.94 -22.49 4.79
N ASP A 951 -14.02 -22.01 3.97
CA ASP A 951 -12.84 -22.72 3.45
C ASP A 951 -11.90 -23.26 4.53
N LYS A 952 -11.85 -22.65 5.69
CA LYS A 952 -11.02 -23.11 6.83
C LYS A 952 -11.75 -24.13 7.70
N ILE A 953 -12.97 -23.87 8.05
CA ILE A 953 -13.78 -24.76 8.89
C ILE A 953 -14.05 -26.08 8.15
N GLU A 954 -14.32 -26.06 6.86
CA GLU A 954 -14.55 -27.27 6.08
C GLU A 954 -13.31 -28.19 5.97
N GLN A 955 -12.11 -27.70 6.27
CA GLN A 955 -10.88 -28.47 6.29
C GLN A 955 -10.52 -29.03 7.67
N LEU A 956 -11.24 -28.66 8.73
CA LEU A 956 -10.97 -29.16 10.08
C LEU A 956 -11.09 -30.69 10.13
N PRO A 957 -10.06 -31.39 10.61
CA PRO A 957 -10.05 -32.84 10.64
C PRO A 957 -10.96 -33.35 11.76
N ILE A 958 -11.79 -34.31 11.46
CA ILE A 958 -12.64 -35.03 12.42
C ILE A 958 -12.36 -36.52 12.27
N PRO A 959 -11.98 -37.27 13.34
CA PRO A 959 -11.71 -38.69 13.26
C PRO A 959 -12.96 -39.46 12.85
N LYS A 960 -12.81 -40.38 11.91
CA LYS A 960 -13.90 -41.29 11.50
C LYS A 960 -14.26 -42.20 12.66
N ILE A 961 -15.55 -42.52 12.78
CA ILE A 961 -16.02 -43.47 13.76
C ILE A 961 -15.82 -44.87 13.17
N ASP A 962 -15.04 -45.71 13.86
CA ASP A 962 -14.74 -47.10 13.53
C ASP A 962 -14.83 -48.02 14.78
N SER A 963 -14.55 -49.30 14.63
CA SER A 963 -14.64 -50.24 15.76
C SER A 963 -13.65 -49.98 16.89
N ALA A 964 -12.56 -49.28 16.62
CA ALA A 964 -11.55 -48.94 17.62
C ALA A 964 -11.96 -47.77 18.52
N ASN A 965 -12.69 -46.80 17.97
CA ASN A 965 -13.05 -45.57 18.65
C ASN A 965 -14.56 -45.40 18.91
N GLN A 966 -15.40 -46.36 18.51
CA GLN A 966 -16.86 -46.32 18.68
C GLN A 966 -17.27 -46.03 20.13
N SER A 967 -16.64 -46.66 21.11
CA SER A 967 -16.96 -46.46 22.53
C SER A 967 -16.64 -45.04 22.98
N ILE A 968 -15.60 -44.37 22.39
CA ILE A 968 -15.24 -42.97 22.70
C ILE A 968 -16.28 -42.05 22.05
N ALA A 969 -16.65 -42.34 20.80
CA ALA A 969 -17.65 -41.55 20.10
C ALA A 969 -19.01 -41.60 20.80
N ASP A 970 -19.44 -42.79 21.25
CA ASP A 970 -20.70 -42.98 21.99
C ASP A 970 -20.70 -42.18 23.31
N LYS A 971 -19.59 -42.15 24.04
CA LYS A 971 -19.42 -41.32 25.27
C LYS A 971 -19.50 -39.84 24.97
N ILE A 972 -18.85 -39.36 23.89
CA ILE A 972 -18.94 -37.96 23.48
C ILE A 972 -20.40 -37.59 23.16
N ILE A 973 -21.10 -38.45 22.39
CA ILE A 973 -22.54 -38.25 22.05
C ILE A 973 -23.38 -38.15 23.33
N ALA A 974 -23.22 -39.09 24.25
CA ALA A 974 -23.96 -39.08 25.52
C ALA A 974 -23.72 -37.82 26.36
N LEU A 975 -22.48 -37.35 26.45
CA LEU A 975 -22.14 -36.11 27.17
C LEU A 975 -22.73 -34.87 26.47
N VAL A 976 -22.72 -34.81 25.13
CA VAL A 976 -23.38 -33.74 24.39
C VAL A 976 -24.90 -33.77 24.62
N GLU A 977 -25.54 -34.94 24.60
CA GLU A 977 -26.96 -35.05 24.93
C GLU A 977 -27.27 -34.55 26.33
N GLU A 978 -26.47 -34.91 27.32
CA GLU A 978 -26.60 -34.41 28.69
C GLU A 978 -26.46 -32.90 28.77
N ILE A 979 -25.49 -32.30 28.09
CA ILE A 979 -25.32 -30.87 28.02
C ILE A 979 -26.57 -30.19 27.41
N LEU A 980 -27.04 -30.70 26.26
CA LEU A 980 -28.21 -30.16 25.57
C LEU A 980 -29.47 -30.19 26.46
N GLU A 981 -29.69 -31.31 27.17
CA GLU A 981 -30.84 -31.45 28.10
C GLU A 981 -30.75 -30.45 29.26
N LYS A 982 -29.57 -30.34 29.89
CA LYS A 982 -29.35 -29.35 30.98
C LYS A 982 -29.54 -27.91 30.52
N LYS A 983 -29.00 -27.55 29.36
CA LYS A 983 -29.16 -26.22 28.77
C LYS A 983 -30.58 -25.90 28.30
N LYS A 984 -31.35 -26.93 27.96
CA LYS A 984 -32.78 -26.80 27.64
C LYS A 984 -33.61 -26.53 28.88
N GLN A 985 -33.28 -27.16 30.02
CA GLN A 985 -33.95 -26.94 31.30
C GLN A 985 -33.61 -25.56 31.86
N ASP A 986 -32.35 -25.19 31.86
CA ASP A 986 -31.89 -23.85 32.25
C ASP A 986 -30.67 -23.44 31.44
N SER A 987 -30.81 -22.41 30.63
CA SER A 987 -29.79 -21.90 29.72
C SER A 987 -28.51 -21.43 30.42
N ALA A 988 -28.60 -21.10 31.72
CA ALA A 988 -27.48 -20.62 32.53
C ALA A 988 -26.72 -21.76 33.26
N THR A 989 -27.18 -23.01 33.19
CA THR A 989 -26.52 -24.14 33.84
C THR A 989 -25.07 -24.26 33.47
N ASP A 990 -24.17 -24.39 34.45
CA ASP A 990 -22.74 -24.62 34.24
C ASP A 990 -22.52 -26.05 33.72
N THR A 991 -21.92 -26.16 32.55
CA THR A 991 -21.58 -27.43 31.87
C THR A 991 -20.09 -27.65 31.75
N THR A 992 -19.25 -26.82 32.36
CA THR A 992 -17.78 -26.84 32.25
C THR A 992 -17.18 -28.21 32.55
N LYS A 993 -17.72 -28.93 33.55
CA LYS A 993 -17.24 -30.25 33.91
C LYS A 993 -17.50 -31.31 32.80
N LEU A 994 -18.66 -31.26 32.17
CA LEU A 994 -19.01 -32.15 31.07
C LEU A 994 -18.17 -31.84 29.82
N GLU A 995 -17.94 -30.56 29.54
CA GLU A 995 -17.09 -30.08 28.45
C GLU A 995 -15.63 -30.49 28.64
N SER A 996 -15.13 -30.48 29.88
CA SER A 996 -13.78 -30.98 30.20
C SER A 996 -13.64 -32.48 29.92
N GLN A 997 -14.71 -33.27 30.21
CA GLN A 997 -14.75 -34.68 29.89
C GLN A 997 -14.75 -34.93 28.35
N ILE A 998 -15.50 -34.10 27.60
CA ILE A 998 -15.46 -34.13 26.15
C ILE A 998 -14.05 -33.82 25.61
N ASN A 999 -13.38 -32.81 26.16
CA ASN A 999 -12.01 -32.47 25.77
C ASN A 999 -11.06 -33.66 25.97
N ALA A 1000 -11.08 -34.30 27.14
CA ALA A 1000 -10.26 -35.48 27.43
C ALA A 1000 -10.51 -36.65 26.44
N LEU A 1001 -11.78 -36.91 26.10
CA LEU A 1001 -12.13 -37.92 25.12
C LEU A 1001 -11.65 -37.53 23.72
N VAL A 1002 -11.74 -36.26 23.35
CA VAL A 1002 -11.25 -35.76 22.07
C VAL A 1002 -9.73 -35.86 22.00
N TYR A 1003 -8.99 -35.53 23.03
CA TYR A 1003 -7.53 -35.73 23.07
C TYR A 1003 -7.15 -37.22 22.86
N THR A 1004 -7.90 -38.12 23.45
CA THR A 1004 -7.72 -39.57 23.25
C THR A 1004 -8.01 -39.95 21.79
N LEU A 1005 -9.06 -39.41 21.14
CA LEU A 1005 -9.38 -39.66 19.73
C LEU A 1005 -8.25 -39.29 18.77
N TYR A 1006 -7.47 -38.26 19.11
CA TYR A 1006 -6.31 -37.79 18.31
C TYR A 1006 -5.00 -38.40 18.77
N ASN A 1007 -5.05 -39.33 19.74
CA ASN A 1007 -3.88 -40.02 20.31
C ASN A 1007 -2.78 -39.05 20.80
N LEU A 1008 -3.19 -37.98 21.53
CA LEU A 1008 -2.27 -36.94 22.01
C LEU A 1008 -1.56 -37.41 23.29
N THR A 1009 -0.30 -37.03 23.43
CA THR A 1009 0.49 -37.19 24.67
C THR A 1009 0.19 -36.10 25.66
N ASP A 1010 0.60 -36.25 26.92
CA ASP A 1010 0.40 -35.24 27.96
C ASP A 1010 1.11 -33.93 27.60
N GLU A 1011 2.31 -33.97 27.01
CA GLU A 1011 3.05 -32.79 26.55
C GLU A 1011 2.33 -32.08 25.41
N GLU A 1012 1.75 -32.81 24.46
CA GLU A 1012 0.97 -32.27 23.37
C GLU A 1012 -0.35 -31.63 23.87
N ILE A 1013 -0.98 -32.22 24.88
CA ILE A 1013 -2.16 -31.67 25.54
C ILE A 1013 -1.79 -30.36 26.25
N GLU A 1014 -0.66 -30.30 26.93
CA GLU A 1014 -0.17 -29.10 27.61
C GLU A 1014 0.03 -27.94 26.64
N LEU A 1015 0.57 -28.18 25.43
CA LEU A 1015 0.69 -27.17 24.37
C LEU A 1015 -0.68 -26.63 23.95
N ILE A 1016 -1.68 -27.47 23.78
CA ILE A 1016 -3.04 -27.06 23.42
C ILE A 1016 -3.71 -26.29 24.56
N GLU A 1017 -3.49 -26.69 25.82
CA GLU A 1017 -4.08 -26.05 26.98
C GLU A 1017 -3.46 -24.69 27.31
N LYS A 1018 -2.21 -24.44 26.93
CA LYS A 1018 -1.52 -23.13 27.08
C LYS A 1018 -1.84 -22.15 25.97
N GLY A 1019 -2.16 -22.60 24.76
CA GLY A 1019 -2.51 -21.79 23.58
C GLY A 1019 -4.02 -21.52 23.49
#